data_79c422a412e9ea04acd721158a4c1e6c
#
_entry.id   79c422a412e9ea04acd721158a4c1e6c
#
_cell.length_a   1.000
_cell.length_b   1.000
_cell.length_c   1.000
_cell.angle_alpha   90.00
_cell.angle_beta   90.00
_cell.angle_gamma   90.00
#
_symmetry.space_group_name_H-M   'P 1'
#
loop_
_entity.id
_entity.type
_entity.pdbx_description
1 polymer ?
#
loop_
_entity_poly.entity_id
_entity_poly.type
_entity_poly.pdbx_seq_one_letter_code
_entity_poly.pdbx_strand_id
1 'polypeptide(L)'
;MKEKKTGKDSGRLLHAVRVSKFLQVAVLAAGVLGMSAASQSMTEISEKEQPLWQVWSAEECDAGLTVETVGENLILQKKAKLTADSEEGKDFRAMYAGDGNHTDETLRWSSENDWENNDHWLMADFGEPVSIGAVRIYWERTNAKSYALEYSQDKENWQQASVFEEAPEQKEQQIVLNEPVEARYFRLHVTDVLKEESDLSLYYQNVSVQELEVYGQLEDCFVVETPVIEAGSRRTLELPTVLEPYSISFGGADYDVLVNMDGKITDTIADTQVELGFILEKDGEMQELPGIQTKIPASERVEVDRERKEVPEALSAGTLPKGFTAMEWKPGGASTGAAHSDWTTRFIRVVYRDEELERTAQLFATELSGQLLQDVSVEKLADTEKPTEGDIVLNFRKAVGDGKEWTQTLGDEGYELNLEAESPGVISISARTRRGVRWGCVALGQLWEKSEGQLPAGVLRDYPAWSVRGFGIDVGRRPVSLELLYRIAEELSKHQMNTLQIHLNDNQIISQSDYDGTKEGARQLYAGFRLESDVRNKAGQSITSQDLYYSKEEFAQFIEDAAVMGVEVVPEIDTPAHSLALTKVFPKLGLSGNPESVDQLDLSNPAAQKLAETIWSEYLIESDVFSGTGTVHIGMDEYFGNQKAFVDYMKALSDYVAEAAPEKTIRMWGSLSKTGQDYSGLSRKIQLQVWDTDWTDPQEMYDAGFSVINSLSSSLYLIPGGGYDRLDLDFLEKKWQPNVFETQERTWELPRWSSRTLGACYMLWNDYASQDGNEITEDGLFERFAEPLDILARKLWK
;
A
#
# COMPACT_ATOMS: atom_id res chain seq x y z
N MET A 1 34.34 -46.20 -28.60
CA MET A 1 34.46 -45.59 -29.92
C MET A 1 33.17 -44.86 -30.25
N LYS A 2 33.24 -43.53 -30.40
CA LYS A 2 32.22 -42.56 -30.85
C LYS A 2 30.99 -42.41 -29.94
N GLU A 3 30.92 -41.48 -29.00
CA GLU A 3 30.62 -40.04 -29.13
C GLU A 3 29.37 -39.71 -29.94
N LYS A 4 28.43 -39.11 -29.26
CA LYS A 4 27.92 -37.80 -29.69
C LYS A 4 27.12 -37.09 -28.54
N LYS A 5 27.70 -35.96 -28.19
CA LYS A 5 27.01 -34.84 -27.53
C LYS A 5 25.92 -34.28 -28.43
N THR A 6 24.81 -33.86 -27.81
CA THR A 6 23.94 -32.69 -28.11
C THR A 6 22.76 -32.82 -27.18
N GLY A 7 22.24 -31.85 -26.47
CA GLY A 7 22.39 -30.45 -26.45
C GLY A 7 21.47 -29.98 -25.31
N LYS A 8 21.98 -29.22 -24.38
CA LYS A 8 21.18 -28.42 -23.47
C LYS A 8 20.82 -27.16 -24.26
N ASP A 9 19.56 -26.90 -24.36
CA ASP A 9 18.90 -25.60 -24.49
C ASP A 9 17.53 -25.78 -25.15
N SER A 10 16.53 -26.14 -24.39
CA SER A 10 15.11 -26.03 -24.78
C SER A 10 14.14 -26.02 -23.57
N GLY A 11 14.67 -25.84 -22.35
CA GLY A 11 13.86 -25.92 -21.13
C GLY A 11 13.25 -24.59 -20.65
N ARG A 12 13.65 -23.43 -21.18
CA ARG A 12 13.15 -22.12 -20.67
C ARG A 12 11.97 -21.51 -21.44
N LEU A 13 11.72 -21.94 -22.68
CA LEU A 13 10.59 -21.40 -23.46
C LEU A 13 9.25 -22.14 -23.26
N LEU A 14 9.27 -23.32 -22.61
CA LEU A 14 8.04 -24.10 -22.41
C LEU A 14 7.31 -23.77 -21.09
N HIS A 15 7.95 -23.10 -20.15
CA HIS A 15 7.29 -22.73 -18.89
C HIS A 15 6.45 -21.45 -18.99
N ALA A 16 6.94 -20.44 -19.72
CA ALA A 16 6.18 -19.18 -19.91
C ALA A 16 4.86 -19.39 -20.68
N VAL A 17 4.82 -20.37 -21.59
CA VAL A 17 3.62 -20.67 -22.39
C VAL A 17 2.56 -21.49 -21.62
N ARG A 18 2.95 -22.16 -20.53
CA ARG A 18 1.99 -22.93 -19.72
C ARG A 18 1.22 -22.09 -18.70
N VAL A 19 1.86 -21.05 -18.11
CA VAL A 19 1.20 -20.17 -17.14
C VAL A 19 0.12 -19.32 -17.82
N SER A 20 0.38 -18.81 -19.02
CA SER A 20 -0.62 -18.09 -19.83
C SER A 20 -1.83 -18.97 -20.25
N LYS A 21 -1.69 -20.30 -20.32
CA LYS A 21 -2.81 -21.17 -20.67
C LYS A 21 -3.70 -21.54 -19.47
N PHE A 22 -3.22 -21.47 -18.24
CA PHE A 22 -4.05 -21.76 -17.07
C PHE A 22 -4.95 -20.57 -16.69
N LEU A 23 -4.49 -19.33 -16.83
CA LEU A 23 -5.40 -18.17 -16.71
C LEU A 23 -6.43 -18.12 -17.86
N GLN A 24 -6.05 -18.53 -19.08
CA GLN A 24 -6.99 -18.55 -20.22
C GLN A 24 -8.06 -19.67 -20.15
N VAL A 25 -7.87 -20.72 -19.37
CA VAL A 25 -8.87 -21.80 -19.25
C VAL A 25 -9.98 -21.40 -18.26
N ALA A 26 -9.70 -20.62 -17.22
CA ALA A 26 -10.74 -20.06 -16.34
C ALA A 26 -11.65 -19.04 -17.08
N VAL A 27 -11.08 -18.26 -17.99
CA VAL A 27 -11.83 -17.29 -18.82
C VAL A 27 -12.61 -17.98 -19.97
N LEU A 28 -12.14 -19.11 -20.50
CA LEU A 28 -12.82 -19.82 -21.60
C LEU A 28 -14.01 -20.70 -21.16
N ALA A 29 -14.10 -21.10 -19.92
CA ALA A 29 -15.27 -21.82 -19.40
C ALA A 29 -16.50 -20.91 -19.19
N ALA A 30 -16.29 -19.61 -18.97
CA ALA A 30 -17.38 -18.63 -18.91
C ALA A 30 -17.85 -18.11 -20.29
N GLY A 31 -17.03 -18.27 -21.34
CA GLY A 31 -17.24 -17.68 -22.67
C GLY A 31 -18.11 -18.50 -23.65
N VAL A 32 -18.52 -19.73 -23.32
CA VAL A 32 -19.20 -20.60 -24.29
C VAL A 32 -20.74 -20.73 -24.10
N LEU A 33 -21.30 -20.14 -23.04
CA LEU A 33 -22.76 -20.18 -22.81
C LEU A 33 -23.48 -18.82 -23.01
N GLY A 34 -22.81 -17.80 -23.56
CA GLY A 34 -23.31 -16.44 -23.70
C GLY A 34 -23.48 -15.91 -25.15
N MET A 35 -23.33 -16.72 -26.19
CA MET A 35 -23.53 -16.25 -27.57
C MET A 35 -24.90 -16.56 -28.12
N SER A 36 -25.93 -15.87 -27.66
CA SER A 36 -27.09 -15.53 -28.48
C SER A 36 -27.90 -14.42 -27.79
N ALA A 37 -27.99 -13.31 -28.49
CA ALA A 37 -28.72 -12.09 -28.15
C ALA A 37 -27.99 -11.01 -27.36
N ALA A 38 -27.11 -10.24 -28.03
CA ALA A 38 -26.97 -8.81 -27.78
C ALA A 38 -26.19 -8.16 -28.93
N SER A 39 -26.80 -8.07 -30.09
CA SER A 39 -26.48 -7.01 -31.03
C SER A 39 -27.47 -5.87 -30.83
N GLN A 40 -27.22 -5.00 -29.87
CA GLN A 40 -27.76 -3.64 -29.74
C GLN A 40 -27.47 -3.12 -28.34
N SER A 41 -26.40 -2.37 -28.24
CA SER A 41 -26.21 -1.19 -27.43
C SER A 41 -24.70 -1.02 -27.12
N MET A 42 -23.91 -0.78 -28.14
CA MET A 42 -22.69 0.01 -27.97
C MET A 42 -23.13 1.46 -28.06
N THR A 43 -23.62 2.00 -27.00
CA THR A 43 -23.77 3.46 -26.76
C THR A 43 -24.07 3.63 -25.29
N GLU A 44 -23.03 3.97 -24.61
CA GLU A 44 -22.87 4.71 -23.38
C GLU A 44 -21.59 4.20 -22.71
N ILE A 45 -20.46 4.54 -23.33
CA ILE A 45 -19.23 4.75 -22.58
C ILE A 45 -19.56 5.99 -21.75
N SER A 46 -19.69 5.85 -20.45
CA SER A 46 -19.81 6.98 -19.55
C SER A 46 -18.65 7.93 -19.89
N GLU A 47 -18.96 9.14 -20.33
CA GLU A 47 -18.01 10.23 -20.28
C GLU A 47 -17.44 10.23 -18.89
N LYS A 48 -16.18 9.78 -18.71
CA LYS A 48 -15.44 10.07 -17.50
C LYS A 48 -15.36 11.59 -17.47
N GLU A 49 -15.99 12.20 -16.51
CA GLU A 49 -15.90 13.62 -16.29
C GLU A 49 -14.42 13.98 -16.23
N GLN A 50 -13.95 14.78 -17.17
CA GLN A 50 -12.58 15.29 -17.15
C GLN A 50 -12.45 16.16 -15.89
N PRO A 51 -11.29 16.19 -15.22
CA PRO A 51 -11.12 17.03 -14.05
C PRO A 51 -11.42 18.48 -14.43
N LEU A 52 -12.19 19.16 -13.61
CA LEU A 52 -12.64 20.55 -13.82
C LEU A 52 -11.48 21.53 -13.90
N TRP A 53 -10.36 21.14 -13.31
CA TRP A 53 -9.13 21.93 -13.34
C TRP A 53 -7.92 21.02 -13.30
N GLN A 54 -6.80 21.53 -13.74
CA GLN A 54 -5.52 20.83 -13.74
C GLN A 54 -4.57 21.48 -12.77
N VAL A 55 -3.73 20.66 -12.15
CA VAL A 55 -2.75 21.11 -11.17
C VAL A 55 -1.36 20.80 -11.68
N TRP A 56 -0.49 21.80 -11.66
CA TRP A 56 0.87 21.72 -12.14
C TRP A 56 1.84 21.87 -10.98
N SER A 57 2.84 21.02 -10.88
CA SER A 57 3.96 21.27 -9.98
C SER A 57 4.88 22.32 -10.61
N ALA A 58 5.20 23.37 -9.89
CA ALA A 58 6.23 24.31 -10.32
C ALA A 58 7.61 23.67 -10.08
N GLU A 59 8.20 23.09 -11.12
CA GLU A 59 9.43 22.28 -11.06
C GLU A 59 10.69 23.06 -10.67
N GLU A 60 10.68 24.36 -10.47
CA GLU A 60 11.91 25.12 -10.17
C GLU A 60 11.83 26.09 -8.98
N CYS A 61 10.73 26.15 -8.26
CA CYS A 61 10.62 27.00 -7.08
C CYS A 61 9.98 26.23 -5.94
N ASP A 62 10.48 26.37 -4.72
CA ASP A 62 9.80 26.02 -3.46
C ASP A 62 8.45 26.77 -3.29
N ALA A 63 7.76 27.09 -4.38
CA ALA A 63 6.68 28.08 -4.44
C ALA A 63 5.27 27.49 -4.35
N GLY A 64 5.07 26.19 -4.58
CA GLY A 64 3.75 25.57 -4.50
C GLY A 64 3.25 24.93 -5.81
N LEU A 65 1.94 24.80 -5.93
CA LEU A 65 1.25 24.17 -7.07
C LEU A 65 0.53 25.22 -7.89
N THR A 66 0.65 25.15 -9.21
CA THR A 66 -0.15 25.99 -10.10
C THR A 66 -1.45 25.26 -10.44
N VAL A 67 -2.59 25.91 -10.19
CA VAL A 67 -3.92 25.45 -10.57
C VAL A 67 -4.41 26.23 -11.78
N GLU A 68 -4.83 25.53 -12.80
CA GLU A 68 -5.35 26.12 -14.03
C GLU A 68 -6.69 25.50 -14.37
N THR A 69 -7.69 26.31 -14.67
CA THR A 69 -8.94 25.81 -15.21
C THR A 69 -8.74 25.52 -16.69
N VAL A 70 -8.77 24.27 -17.05
CA VAL A 70 -8.65 23.83 -18.43
C VAL A 70 -10.07 23.69 -18.98
N GLY A 71 -10.34 24.35 -20.11
CA GLY A 71 -11.59 24.16 -20.82
C GLY A 71 -11.72 22.73 -21.37
N GLU A 72 -12.88 22.44 -21.98
CA GLU A 72 -13.12 21.15 -22.62
C GLU A 72 -12.04 20.83 -23.68
N ASN A 73 -11.62 19.56 -23.77
CA ASN A 73 -10.71 19.13 -24.84
C ASN A 73 -11.28 19.47 -26.23
N LEU A 74 -10.63 20.39 -26.93
CA LEU A 74 -11.08 20.90 -28.22
C LEU A 74 -11.12 19.81 -29.30
N ILE A 75 -10.29 18.75 -29.20
CA ILE A 75 -10.32 17.64 -30.15
C ILE A 75 -11.67 16.92 -30.05
N LEU A 76 -12.15 16.65 -28.87
CA LEU A 76 -13.45 16.00 -28.63
C LEU A 76 -14.60 16.96 -28.88
N GLN A 77 -14.55 18.17 -28.30
CA GLN A 77 -15.59 19.19 -28.41
C GLN A 77 -15.88 19.55 -29.87
N LYS A 78 -14.84 19.78 -30.67
CA LYS A 78 -14.96 20.15 -32.08
C LYS A 78 -15.04 18.94 -33.01
N LYS A 79 -14.92 17.73 -32.49
CA LYS A 79 -14.81 16.49 -33.27
C LYS A 79 -13.71 16.61 -34.32
N ALA A 80 -12.53 17.07 -33.89
CA ALA A 80 -11.41 17.32 -34.77
C ALA A 80 -11.00 16.04 -35.50
N LYS A 81 -10.60 16.17 -36.74
CA LYS A 81 -10.12 15.03 -37.50
C LYS A 81 -8.61 14.89 -37.34
N LEU A 82 -8.20 13.79 -36.67
CA LEU A 82 -6.78 13.46 -36.56
C LEU A 82 -6.29 12.75 -37.81
N THR A 83 -5.09 13.13 -38.26
CA THR A 83 -4.34 12.53 -39.37
C THR A 83 -2.85 12.58 -39.05
N ALA A 84 -2.08 11.65 -39.59
CA ALA A 84 -0.63 11.57 -39.38
C ALA A 84 0.11 11.42 -40.73
N ASP A 85 1.44 11.55 -40.69
CA ASP A 85 2.30 11.24 -41.85
C ASP A 85 2.26 9.77 -42.22
N SER A 86 2.22 8.90 -41.19
CA SER A 86 2.21 7.46 -41.35
C SER A 86 1.46 6.78 -40.19
N GLU A 87 1.06 5.50 -40.37
CA GLU A 87 0.37 4.69 -39.39
C GLU A 87 0.94 3.27 -39.46
N GLU A 88 1.42 2.71 -38.35
CA GLU A 88 2.02 1.37 -38.28
C GLU A 88 1.03 0.26 -38.63
N GLY A 89 -0.25 0.43 -38.36
CA GLY A 89 -1.31 -0.53 -38.65
C GLY A 89 -2.71 -0.07 -38.32
N LYS A 90 -3.68 -0.95 -38.52
CA LYS A 90 -5.10 -0.64 -38.30
C LYS A 90 -5.47 -0.32 -36.85
N ASP A 91 -4.70 -0.83 -35.88
CA ASP A 91 -4.93 -0.64 -34.46
C ASP A 91 -4.06 0.51 -33.90
N PHE A 92 -3.25 1.19 -34.78
CA PHE A 92 -2.33 2.28 -34.43
C PHE A 92 -2.54 3.52 -35.29
N ARG A 93 -3.81 3.89 -35.49
CA ARG A 93 -4.21 5.01 -36.33
C ARG A 93 -4.22 6.33 -35.58
N ALA A 94 -3.97 7.41 -36.32
CA ALA A 94 -4.05 8.77 -35.80
C ALA A 94 -5.35 9.07 -35.02
N MET A 95 -6.48 8.50 -35.45
CA MET A 95 -7.78 8.77 -34.84
C MET A 95 -7.89 8.26 -33.39
N TYR A 96 -7.09 7.27 -32.98
CA TYR A 96 -7.11 6.73 -31.62
C TYR A 96 -6.36 7.61 -30.62
N ALA A 97 -5.45 8.48 -31.09
CA ALA A 97 -4.81 9.45 -30.24
C ALA A 97 -5.63 10.75 -30.05
N GLY A 98 -6.91 10.69 -30.16
CA GLY A 98 -7.84 11.82 -29.96
C GLY A 98 -9.26 11.34 -29.73
N ASP A 99 -9.42 10.15 -29.18
CA ASP A 99 -10.71 9.54 -28.89
C ASP A 99 -11.16 9.74 -27.41
N GLY A 100 -10.32 10.38 -26.59
CA GLY A 100 -10.56 10.67 -25.18
C GLY A 100 -10.17 9.53 -24.26
N ASN A 101 -9.44 8.52 -24.75
CA ASN A 101 -9.05 7.36 -23.97
C ASN A 101 -7.53 7.11 -23.98
N HIS A 102 -6.84 7.64 -23.00
CA HIS A 102 -5.40 7.43 -22.79
C HIS A 102 -5.08 6.15 -21.98
N THR A 103 -6.08 5.41 -21.53
CA THR A 103 -5.91 4.21 -20.70
C THR A 103 -5.95 2.90 -21.46
N ASP A 104 -6.40 2.89 -22.73
CA ASP A 104 -6.38 1.71 -23.60
C ASP A 104 -5.05 1.63 -24.34
N GLU A 105 -4.11 0.86 -23.84
CA GLU A 105 -2.78 0.69 -24.46
C GLU A 105 -2.83 -0.04 -25.80
N THR A 106 -3.96 -0.63 -26.18
CA THR A 106 -4.12 -1.35 -27.45
C THR A 106 -4.50 -0.43 -28.60
N LEU A 107 -5.07 0.74 -28.31
CA LEU A 107 -5.50 1.74 -29.29
C LEU A 107 -4.71 3.04 -29.08
N ARG A 108 -3.92 3.42 -30.08
CA ARG A 108 -3.06 4.62 -30.05
C ARG A 108 -2.66 5.00 -31.46
N TRP A 109 -2.03 6.12 -31.62
CA TRP A 109 -1.27 6.39 -32.82
C TRP A 109 0.16 5.89 -32.68
N SER A 110 0.67 5.15 -33.69
CA SER A 110 2.08 4.87 -33.89
C SER A 110 2.44 5.16 -35.33
N SER A 111 3.53 5.90 -35.55
CA SER A 111 4.09 6.12 -36.89
C SER A 111 4.63 4.80 -37.45
N GLU A 112 4.77 4.69 -38.79
CA GLU A 112 5.45 3.54 -39.40
C GLU A 112 6.88 3.45 -38.88
N ASN A 113 7.33 2.23 -38.65
CA ASN A 113 8.69 1.96 -38.14
C ASN A 113 9.68 1.97 -39.32
N ASP A 114 10.05 3.14 -39.77
CA ASP A 114 11.02 3.36 -40.86
C ASP A 114 12.35 3.90 -40.33
N TRP A 115 13.41 3.11 -40.49
CA TRP A 115 14.76 3.41 -39.98
C TRP A 115 15.42 4.62 -40.70
N GLU A 116 14.94 5.03 -41.86
CA GLU A 116 15.46 6.12 -42.62
C GLU A 116 14.69 7.44 -42.37
N ASN A 117 13.48 7.36 -41.80
CA ASN A 117 12.64 8.51 -41.49
C ASN A 117 12.56 8.76 -39.96
N ASN A 118 13.02 9.92 -39.50
CA ASN A 118 12.87 10.40 -38.12
C ASN A 118 11.87 11.57 -38.01
N ASP A 119 11.21 11.93 -39.11
CA ASP A 119 10.31 13.07 -39.20
C ASP A 119 8.87 12.54 -39.24
N HIS A 120 8.15 12.72 -38.13
CA HIS A 120 6.79 12.23 -37.95
C HIS A 120 5.87 13.31 -37.39
N TRP A 121 4.61 13.30 -37.80
CA TRP A 121 3.65 14.23 -37.22
C TRP A 121 2.26 13.63 -37.02
N LEU A 122 1.61 14.10 -35.97
CA LEU A 122 0.20 13.86 -35.64
C LEU A 122 -0.54 15.19 -35.63
N MET A 123 -1.59 15.34 -36.45
CA MET A 123 -2.26 16.60 -36.69
C MET A 123 -3.76 16.53 -36.49
N ALA A 124 -4.31 17.51 -35.77
CA ALA A 124 -5.74 17.78 -35.62
C ALA A 124 -6.21 18.86 -36.62
N ASP A 125 -7.32 18.63 -37.33
CA ASP A 125 -8.08 19.61 -38.09
C ASP A 125 -9.40 19.89 -37.37
N PHE A 126 -9.53 21.05 -36.80
CA PHE A 126 -10.72 21.49 -36.04
C PHE A 126 -11.89 21.94 -36.96
N GLY A 127 -11.66 21.99 -38.26
CA GLY A 127 -12.66 22.44 -39.24
C GLY A 127 -12.85 23.97 -39.32
N GLU A 128 -12.60 24.68 -38.25
CA GLU A 128 -12.64 26.15 -38.10
C GLU A 128 -11.48 26.59 -37.21
N PRO A 129 -11.10 27.89 -37.24
CA PRO A 129 -10.11 28.40 -36.28
C PRO A 129 -10.61 28.29 -34.85
N VAL A 130 -9.74 27.83 -33.94
CA VAL A 130 -9.95 27.73 -32.49
C VAL A 130 -8.79 28.39 -31.77
N SER A 131 -9.03 28.90 -30.58
CA SER A 131 -7.99 29.41 -29.67
C SER A 131 -7.39 28.26 -28.87
N ILE A 132 -6.08 28.09 -28.93
CA ILE A 132 -5.35 27.00 -28.28
C ILE A 132 -4.37 27.61 -27.27
N GLY A 133 -4.51 27.28 -26.00
CA GLY A 133 -3.66 27.78 -24.94
C GLY A 133 -2.85 26.69 -24.23
N ALA A 134 -3.29 25.43 -24.29
CA ALA A 134 -2.57 24.33 -23.66
C ALA A 134 -2.73 23.00 -24.40
N VAL A 135 -1.80 22.08 -24.20
CA VAL A 135 -1.75 20.76 -24.83
C VAL A 135 -1.32 19.73 -23.81
N ARG A 136 -1.95 18.56 -23.80
CA ARG A 136 -1.51 17.40 -23.06
C ARG A 136 -1.21 16.25 -24.01
N ILE A 137 -0.07 15.59 -23.80
CA ILE A 137 0.38 14.46 -24.63
C ILE A 137 0.57 13.27 -23.70
N TYR A 138 -0.12 12.18 -23.99
CA TYR A 138 0.10 10.88 -23.35
C TYR A 138 0.95 10.02 -24.28
N TRP A 139 2.23 9.92 -23.95
CA TRP A 139 3.20 9.15 -24.73
C TRP A 139 3.09 7.66 -24.39
N GLU A 140 2.98 6.79 -25.39
CA GLU A 140 3.22 5.37 -25.16
C GLU A 140 4.71 5.12 -24.91
N ARG A 141 5.58 5.87 -25.68
CA ARG A 141 7.05 5.87 -25.53
C ARG A 141 7.58 7.30 -25.49
N THR A 142 8.47 7.55 -24.56
CA THR A 142 9.14 8.86 -24.41
C THR A 142 10.42 8.96 -25.25
N ASN A 143 10.34 8.56 -26.52
CA ASN A 143 11.49 8.52 -27.44
C ASN A 143 11.52 9.64 -28.48
N ALA A 144 10.58 10.59 -28.45
CA ALA A 144 10.60 11.78 -29.26
C ALA A 144 11.70 12.74 -28.77
N LYS A 145 12.91 12.63 -29.33
CA LYS A 145 14.09 13.40 -28.88
C LYS A 145 14.01 14.89 -29.20
N SER A 146 13.50 15.23 -30.39
CA SER A 146 13.26 16.62 -30.77
C SER A 146 11.89 16.73 -31.38
N TYR A 147 11.06 17.62 -30.88
CA TYR A 147 9.70 17.82 -31.38
C TYR A 147 9.23 19.27 -31.20
N ALA A 148 8.21 19.64 -31.93
CA ALA A 148 7.55 20.93 -31.85
C ALA A 148 6.04 20.80 -31.84
N LEU A 149 5.39 21.71 -31.15
CA LEU A 149 3.96 21.98 -31.32
C LEU A 149 3.83 23.08 -32.37
N GLU A 150 3.10 22.79 -33.45
CA GLU A 150 2.99 23.69 -34.58
C GLU A 150 1.51 23.92 -34.95
N TYR A 151 1.23 25.10 -35.41
CA TYR A 151 -0.12 25.51 -35.79
C TYR A 151 -0.16 26.18 -37.17
N SER A 152 -1.32 26.08 -37.84
CA SER A 152 -1.52 26.65 -39.20
C SER A 152 -2.98 26.97 -39.44
N GLN A 153 -3.23 27.91 -40.36
CA GLN A 153 -4.57 28.22 -40.88
C GLN A 153 -4.88 27.48 -42.20
N ASP A 154 -3.85 27.05 -42.95
CA ASP A 154 -3.98 26.58 -44.32
C ASP A 154 -3.28 25.25 -44.64
N LYS A 155 -2.61 24.63 -43.67
CA LYS A 155 -1.74 23.44 -43.77
C LYS A 155 -0.43 23.65 -44.58
N GLU A 156 -0.21 24.80 -45.14
CA GLU A 156 0.98 25.10 -45.95
C GLU A 156 1.98 25.93 -45.16
N ASN A 157 1.48 26.89 -44.38
CA ASN A 157 2.31 27.80 -43.58
C ASN A 157 2.20 27.43 -42.08
N TRP A 158 3.23 26.76 -41.60
CA TRP A 158 3.32 26.32 -40.19
C TRP A 158 4.11 27.31 -39.35
N GLN A 159 3.61 27.57 -38.14
CA GLN A 159 4.27 28.36 -37.11
C GLN A 159 4.48 27.49 -35.89
N GLN A 160 5.58 27.76 -35.17
CA GLN A 160 5.91 27.02 -33.96
C GLN A 160 5.28 27.70 -32.75
N ALA A 161 4.52 26.92 -31.96
CA ALA A 161 3.98 27.34 -30.66
C ALA A 161 4.96 27.02 -29.53
N SER A 162 5.62 25.84 -29.61
CA SER A 162 6.64 25.41 -28.66
C SER A 162 7.62 24.46 -29.34
N VAL A 163 8.89 24.42 -28.88
CA VAL A 163 9.95 23.53 -29.39
C VAL A 163 10.67 22.87 -28.24
N PHE A 164 10.95 21.57 -28.36
CA PHE A 164 11.63 20.73 -27.40
C PHE A 164 12.83 20.03 -28.06
N GLU A 165 13.97 20.05 -27.39
CA GLU A 165 15.25 19.50 -27.88
C GLU A 165 15.63 18.23 -27.12
N GLU A 166 14.85 17.84 -26.11
CA GLU A 166 15.06 16.67 -25.27
C GLU A 166 13.79 15.81 -25.23
N ALA A 167 13.98 14.50 -25.08
CA ALA A 167 12.86 13.56 -24.96
C ALA A 167 12.07 13.82 -23.66
N PRO A 168 10.74 13.58 -23.66
CA PRO A 168 9.93 13.70 -22.45
C PRO A 168 10.45 12.77 -21.36
N GLU A 169 10.58 13.28 -20.15
CA GLU A 169 10.99 12.47 -18.98
C GLU A 169 9.85 11.56 -18.49
N GLN A 170 8.60 11.95 -18.71
CA GLN A 170 7.41 11.24 -18.27
C GLN A 170 6.49 10.91 -19.45
N LYS A 171 5.68 9.86 -19.28
CA LYS A 171 4.69 9.46 -20.31
C LYS A 171 3.57 10.50 -20.47
N GLU A 172 3.17 11.18 -19.43
CA GLU A 172 2.26 12.31 -19.47
C GLU A 172 3.05 13.60 -19.50
N GLN A 173 2.81 14.42 -20.51
CA GLN A 173 3.45 15.72 -20.68
C GLN A 173 2.40 16.80 -20.89
N GLN A 174 2.44 17.79 -20.07
CA GLN A 174 1.55 18.95 -20.12
C GLN A 174 2.35 20.17 -20.60
N ILE A 175 1.78 20.93 -21.52
CA ILE A 175 2.45 22.06 -22.17
C ILE A 175 1.47 23.24 -22.22
N VAL A 176 1.79 24.32 -21.52
CA VAL A 176 1.07 25.58 -21.59
C VAL A 176 1.79 26.49 -22.59
N LEU A 177 1.07 27.05 -23.56
CA LEU A 177 1.65 27.96 -24.54
C LEU A 177 1.88 29.34 -23.89
N ASN A 178 3.01 29.96 -24.16
CA ASN A 178 3.33 31.29 -23.65
C ASN A 178 2.27 32.35 -24.02
N GLU A 179 1.66 32.22 -25.19
CA GLU A 179 0.50 33.01 -25.64
C GLU A 179 -0.45 32.08 -26.40
N PRO A 180 -1.79 32.16 -26.18
CA PRO A 180 -2.75 31.38 -26.95
C PRO A 180 -2.60 31.67 -28.46
N VAL A 181 -2.74 30.61 -29.28
CA VAL A 181 -2.64 30.69 -30.72
C VAL A 181 -3.99 30.39 -31.36
N GLU A 182 -4.36 31.19 -32.35
CA GLU A 182 -5.53 30.95 -33.17
C GLU A 182 -5.16 30.06 -34.36
N ALA A 183 -5.76 28.86 -34.43
CA ALA A 183 -5.42 27.92 -35.51
C ALA A 183 -6.60 27.03 -35.90
N ARG A 184 -6.67 26.65 -37.15
CA ARG A 184 -7.53 25.57 -37.64
C ARG A 184 -6.82 24.21 -37.55
N TYR A 185 -5.52 24.21 -37.80
CA TYR A 185 -4.70 23.00 -37.81
C TYR A 185 -3.65 23.09 -36.71
N PHE A 186 -3.53 22.04 -35.94
CA PHE A 186 -2.54 21.92 -34.89
C PHE A 186 -1.85 20.57 -35.00
N ARG A 187 -0.52 20.50 -34.81
CA ARG A 187 0.20 19.24 -34.89
C ARG A 187 1.31 19.12 -33.88
N LEU A 188 1.49 17.90 -33.39
CA LEU A 188 2.72 17.43 -32.81
C LEU A 188 3.64 17.00 -33.95
N HIS A 189 4.81 17.63 -34.07
CA HIS A 189 5.78 17.37 -35.14
C HIS A 189 7.10 16.92 -34.51
N VAL A 190 7.44 15.62 -34.61
CA VAL A 190 8.65 15.02 -34.10
C VAL A 190 9.69 15.00 -35.19
N THR A 191 10.85 15.63 -34.98
CA THR A 191 11.94 15.79 -35.97
C THR A 191 13.15 14.93 -35.73
N ASP A 192 13.28 14.34 -34.52
CA ASP A 192 14.30 13.36 -34.21
C ASP A 192 13.77 12.36 -33.13
N VAL A 193 14.16 11.09 -33.24
CA VAL A 193 13.70 10.01 -32.40
C VAL A 193 14.90 9.30 -31.76
N LEU A 194 14.83 9.06 -30.45
CA LEU A 194 15.81 8.21 -29.76
C LEU A 194 15.66 6.77 -30.23
N LYS A 195 16.77 6.13 -30.56
CA LYS A 195 16.80 4.72 -30.97
C LYS A 195 16.97 3.84 -29.73
N GLU A 196 15.95 3.09 -29.39
CA GLU A 196 16.02 2.12 -28.33
C GLU A 196 16.48 0.75 -28.86
N GLU A 197 17.59 0.22 -28.32
CA GLU A 197 18.01 -1.16 -28.51
C GLU A 197 17.34 -2.02 -27.42
N SER A 198 16.39 -2.87 -27.79
CA SER A 198 15.88 -3.87 -26.86
C SER A 198 16.79 -5.11 -26.87
N ASP A 199 16.87 -5.85 -25.76
CA ASP A 199 17.60 -7.13 -25.63
C ASP A 199 17.11 -8.23 -26.61
N LEU A 200 15.99 -8.01 -27.28
CA LEU A 200 15.40 -8.91 -28.27
C LEU A 200 15.77 -8.56 -29.72
N SER A 201 16.69 -7.64 -29.95
CA SER A 201 17.10 -7.20 -31.30
C SER A 201 15.95 -6.55 -32.11
N LEU A 202 14.92 -6.09 -31.44
CA LEU A 202 13.85 -5.29 -32.01
C LEU A 202 14.15 -3.82 -31.71
N TYR A 203 14.51 -3.11 -32.77
CA TYR A 203 14.74 -1.67 -32.67
C TYR A 203 13.42 -0.97 -33.00
N TYR A 204 12.94 -0.14 -32.10
CA TYR A 204 11.79 0.71 -32.33
C TYR A 204 12.26 2.12 -32.65
N GLN A 205 11.85 2.64 -33.80
CA GLN A 205 12.18 3.98 -34.26
C GLN A 205 10.91 4.76 -34.60
N ASN A 206 9.77 4.23 -34.23
CA ASN A 206 8.49 4.90 -34.41
C ASN A 206 8.14 5.76 -33.20
N VAL A 207 7.37 6.81 -33.45
CA VAL A 207 6.73 7.65 -32.43
C VAL A 207 5.40 7.03 -32.10
N SER A 208 5.06 6.98 -30.80
CA SER A 208 3.79 6.42 -30.34
C SER A 208 3.14 7.32 -29.28
N VAL A 209 1.89 7.70 -29.51
CA VAL A 209 1.09 8.60 -28.66
C VAL A 209 -0.24 7.94 -28.36
N GLN A 210 -0.55 7.77 -27.10
CA GLN A 210 -1.83 7.22 -26.65
C GLN A 210 -2.93 8.24 -26.85
N GLU A 211 -2.72 9.48 -26.39
CA GLU A 211 -3.71 10.54 -26.53
C GLU A 211 -3.02 11.90 -26.72
N LEU A 212 -3.60 12.75 -27.55
CA LEU A 212 -3.27 14.14 -27.72
C LEU A 212 -4.51 14.98 -27.38
N GLU A 213 -4.45 15.74 -26.34
CA GLU A 213 -5.49 16.64 -25.90
C GLU A 213 -5.10 18.09 -26.18
N VAL A 214 -6.04 18.90 -26.66
CA VAL A 214 -5.83 20.30 -26.99
C VAL A 214 -6.90 21.14 -26.30
N TYR A 215 -6.49 22.21 -25.63
CA TYR A 215 -7.35 23.02 -24.79
C TYR A 215 -7.33 24.49 -25.25
N GLY A 216 -8.44 25.15 -24.98
CA GLY A 216 -8.60 26.58 -25.31
C GLY A 216 -7.80 27.47 -24.34
N GLN A 217 -8.21 28.73 -24.26
CA GLN A 217 -7.62 29.67 -23.32
C GLN A 217 -7.95 29.21 -21.89
N LEU A 218 -6.92 29.22 -21.02
CA LEU A 218 -7.11 28.94 -19.58
C LEU A 218 -7.88 30.10 -18.95
N GLU A 219 -8.99 29.79 -18.28
CA GLU A 219 -9.86 30.83 -17.73
C GLU A 219 -9.40 31.31 -16.37
N ASP A 220 -8.91 30.42 -15.49
CA ASP A 220 -8.37 30.76 -14.18
C ASP A 220 -7.00 30.12 -14.02
N CYS A 221 -6.01 30.88 -13.57
CA CYS A 221 -4.68 30.39 -13.23
C CYS A 221 -4.22 31.05 -11.92
N PHE A 222 -3.87 30.25 -10.93
CA PHE A 222 -3.33 30.74 -9.68
C PHE A 222 -2.38 29.73 -9.03
N VAL A 223 -1.56 30.19 -8.11
CA VAL A 223 -0.60 29.37 -7.39
C VAL A 223 -1.14 29.09 -5.99
N VAL A 224 -1.19 27.81 -5.61
CA VAL A 224 -1.37 27.39 -4.23
C VAL A 224 0.02 27.41 -3.58
N GLU A 225 0.32 28.45 -2.82
CA GLU A 225 1.63 28.63 -2.21
C GLU A 225 1.95 27.52 -1.19
N THR A 226 3.21 27.09 -1.15
CA THR A 226 3.69 26.17 -0.12
C THR A 226 3.55 26.80 1.25
N PRO A 227 2.83 26.17 2.21
CA PRO A 227 2.71 26.69 3.54
C PRO A 227 4.06 26.81 4.25
N VAL A 228 4.38 27.98 4.75
CA VAL A 228 5.58 28.24 5.55
C VAL A 228 5.24 28.05 7.03
N ILE A 229 5.88 27.08 7.67
CA ILE A 229 5.70 26.79 9.10
C ILE A 229 6.81 27.49 9.88
N GLU A 230 6.44 28.50 10.68
CA GLU A 230 7.40 29.19 11.51
C GLU A 230 7.69 28.47 12.84
N ALA A 231 8.91 28.62 13.36
CA ALA A 231 9.25 28.15 14.69
C ALA A 231 8.45 28.93 15.75
N GLY A 232 7.76 28.22 16.64
CA GLY A 232 6.97 28.90 17.69
C GLY A 232 6.12 27.96 18.53
N SER A 233 5.46 28.51 19.51
CA SER A 233 4.87 27.75 20.62
C SER A 233 3.40 27.34 20.46
N ARG A 234 2.71 27.78 19.45
CA ARG A 234 1.37 27.32 19.09
C ARG A 234 1.30 27.36 17.58
N ARG A 235 1.50 26.22 17.00
CA ARG A 235 1.53 26.09 15.55
C ARG A 235 0.21 25.46 15.09
N THR A 236 -0.50 26.21 14.29
CA THR A 236 -1.62 25.69 13.51
C THR A 236 -1.29 25.98 12.06
N LEU A 237 -1.55 25.05 11.17
CA LEU A 237 -1.36 25.19 9.74
C LEU A 237 -2.24 26.36 9.25
N GLU A 238 -1.60 27.34 8.62
CA GLU A 238 -2.31 28.38 7.88
C GLU A 238 -2.56 27.85 6.47
N LEU A 239 -3.85 27.86 6.06
CA LEU A 239 -4.21 27.38 4.73
C LEU A 239 -3.71 28.35 3.67
N PRO A 240 -3.22 27.84 2.52
CA PRO A 240 -2.88 28.69 1.38
C PRO A 240 -4.06 29.56 0.94
N THR A 241 -3.76 30.74 0.42
CA THR A 241 -4.77 31.61 -0.18
C THR A 241 -5.02 31.20 -1.61
N VAL A 242 -6.26 31.06 -2.00
CA VAL A 242 -6.67 30.70 -3.38
C VAL A 242 -7.54 31.80 -3.99
N LEU A 243 -7.64 31.80 -5.33
CA LEU A 243 -8.46 32.76 -6.07
C LEU A 243 -9.95 32.46 -5.87
N GLU A 244 -10.78 33.48 -5.62
CA GLU A 244 -12.24 33.35 -5.68
C GLU A 244 -12.69 32.95 -7.12
N PRO A 245 -13.63 31.99 -7.34
CA PRO A 245 -14.53 31.40 -6.33
C PRO A 245 -14.03 30.10 -5.69
N TYR A 246 -12.76 29.76 -5.81
CA TYR A 246 -12.21 28.56 -5.20
C TYR A 246 -12.13 28.69 -3.67
N SER A 247 -12.26 27.55 -2.99
CA SER A 247 -11.91 27.40 -1.59
C SER A 247 -10.96 26.23 -1.41
N ILE A 248 -10.12 26.27 -0.36
CA ILE A 248 -9.15 25.22 -0.06
C ILE A 248 -9.34 24.73 1.37
N SER A 249 -9.21 23.44 1.57
CA SER A 249 -9.26 22.79 2.87
C SER A 249 -8.07 21.85 3.04
N PHE A 250 -7.71 21.57 4.29
CA PHE A 250 -6.66 20.62 4.61
C PHE A 250 -7.18 19.20 4.48
N GLY A 251 -6.50 18.35 3.70
CA GLY A 251 -6.85 16.95 3.44
C GLY A 251 -6.11 15.97 4.34
N GLY A 252 -4.92 16.33 4.84
CA GLY A 252 -4.10 15.45 5.69
C GLY A 252 -2.61 15.67 5.52
N ALA A 253 -1.81 14.83 6.18
CA ALA A 253 -0.35 14.80 6.06
C ALA A 253 0.15 13.35 6.03
N ASP A 254 1.29 13.12 5.39
CA ASP A 254 1.94 11.79 5.34
C ASP A 254 2.34 11.28 6.73
N TYR A 255 2.52 12.19 7.67
CA TYR A 255 2.67 11.92 9.10
C TYR A 255 1.62 12.69 9.89
N ASP A 256 0.49 12.08 10.16
CA ASP A 256 -0.62 12.67 10.91
C ASP A 256 -0.24 13.04 12.36
N VAL A 257 0.80 12.41 12.87
CA VAL A 257 1.42 12.75 14.16
C VAL A 257 2.13 14.11 14.14
N LEU A 258 2.57 14.59 12.98
CA LEU A 258 3.20 15.90 12.80
C LEU A 258 2.19 17.00 12.55
N VAL A 259 1.21 16.74 11.72
CA VAL A 259 0.11 17.67 11.44
C VAL A 259 -1.20 16.90 11.46
N ASN A 260 -1.99 17.06 12.49
CA ASN A 260 -3.25 16.35 12.63
C ASN A 260 -4.36 16.96 11.75
N MET A 261 -5.49 16.26 11.60
CA MET A 261 -6.62 16.71 10.79
C MET A 261 -7.22 18.07 11.19
N ASP A 262 -6.97 18.54 12.43
CA ASP A 262 -7.33 19.90 12.86
C ASP A 262 -6.28 20.96 12.45
N GLY A 263 -5.26 20.58 11.70
CA GLY A 263 -4.14 21.44 11.30
C GLY A 263 -3.20 21.80 12.45
N LYS A 264 -3.25 21.10 13.58
CA LYS A 264 -2.32 21.33 14.70
C LYS A 264 -0.97 20.70 14.39
N ILE A 265 0.08 21.49 14.50
CA ILE A 265 1.45 21.09 14.23
C ILE A 265 2.14 20.71 15.52
N THR A 266 2.77 19.56 15.52
CA THR A 266 3.54 19.01 16.64
C THR A 266 4.86 19.75 16.85
N ASP A 267 5.29 19.84 18.12
CA ASP A 267 6.62 20.34 18.46
C ASP A 267 7.68 19.29 18.15
N THR A 268 8.49 19.53 17.11
CA THR A 268 9.59 18.66 16.68
C THR A 268 10.91 19.04 17.38
N ILE A 269 11.78 18.06 17.63
CA ILE A 269 13.10 18.27 18.24
C ILE A 269 14.19 18.57 17.19
N ALA A 270 13.90 18.31 15.93
CA ALA A 270 14.75 18.60 14.77
C ALA A 270 13.88 19.13 13.63
N ASP A 271 14.50 19.79 12.64
CA ASP A 271 13.82 20.13 11.39
C ASP A 271 13.34 18.87 10.69
N THR A 272 12.03 18.77 10.40
CA THR A 272 11.40 17.55 9.90
C THR A 272 10.59 17.84 8.65
N GLN A 273 10.79 17.05 7.60
CA GLN A 273 10.03 17.17 6.35
C GLN A 273 8.65 16.50 6.50
N VAL A 274 7.65 17.09 5.86
CA VAL A 274 6.28 16.58 5.82
C VAL A 274 5.62 16.90 4.49
N GLU A 275 4.81 15.99 3.98
CA GLU A 275 3.96 16.21 2.83
C GLU A 275 2.55 16.54 3.29
N LEU A 276 2.02 17.67 2.82
CA LEU A 276 0.68 18.15 3.15
C LEU A 276 -0.25 17.97 1.96
N GLY A 277 -1.42 17.39 2.20
CA GLY A 277 -2.50 17.25 1.24
C GLY A 277 -3.56 18.36 1.41
N PHE A 278 -4.05 18.86 0.27
CA PHE A 278 -5.12 19.86 0.24
C PHE A 278 -6.22 19.44 -0.71
N ILE A 279 -7.43 19.90 -0.43
CA ILE A 279 -8.60 19.69 -1.26
C ILE A 279 -9.08 21.05 -1.73
N LEU A 280 -9.18 21.22 -3.04
CA LEU A 280 -9.70 22.41 -3.68
C LEU A 280 -11.18 22.20 -4.01
N GLU A 281 -12.02 23.22 -3.80
CA GLU A 281 -13.44 23.19 -4.08
C GLU A 281 -13.85 24.41 -4.91
N LYS A 282 -14.69 24.18 -5.95
CA LYS A 282 -15.34 25.21 -6.74
C LYS A 282 -16.74 24.72 -7.13
N ASP A 283 -17.78 25.53 -6.88
CA ASP A 283 -19.17 25.25 -7.23
C ASP A 283 -19.75 23.93 -6.69
N GLY A 284 -19.17 23.43 -5.56
CA GLY A 284 -19.57 22.17 -4.93
C GLY A 284 -18.85 20.93 -5.44
N GLU A 285 -17.92 21.10 -6.34
CA GLU A 285 -17.02 20.03 -6.79
C GLU A 285 -15.67 20.14 -6.09
N MET A 286 -15.15 19.00 -5.65
CA MET A 286 -13.92 18.89 -4.88
C MET A 286 -12.88 18.10 -5.64
N GLN A 287 -11.64 18.55 -5.58
CA GLN A 287 -10.49 17.83 -6.13
C GLN A 287 -9.35 17.82 -5.12
N GLU A 288 -8.77 16.63 -4.90
CA GLU A 288 -7.55 16.46 -4.14
C GLU A 288 -6.36 16.98 -4.95
N LEU A 289 -5.52 17.80 -4.31
CA LEU A 289 -4.30 18.32 -4.95
C LEU A 289 -3.13 17.35 -4.73
N PRO A 290 -2.11 17.35 -5.61
CA PRO A 290 -0.85 16.70 -5.33
C PRO A 290 -0.26 17.15 -3.99
N GLY A 291 0.46 16.24 -3.31
CA GLY A 291 1.07 16.56 -2.01
C GLY A 291 2.09 17.69 -2.12
N ILE A 292 2.04 18.62 -1.18
CA ILE A 292 3.00 19.74 -1.10
C ILE A 292 4.03 19.45 -0.02
N GLN A 293 5.30 19.37 -0.40
CA GLN A 293 6.40 19.16 0.53
C GLN A 293 6.70 20.46 1.29
N THR A 294 6.78 20.38 2.61
CA THR A 294 7.18 21.49 3.47
C THR A 294 8.04 21.00 4.64
N LYS A 295 8.57 21.93 5.41
CA LYS A 295 9.44 21.62 6.55
C LYS A 295 8.86 22.18 7.84
N ILE A 296 8.72 21.33 8.85
CA ILE A 296 8.44 21.74 10.22
C ILE A 296 9.77 22.05 10.90
N PRO A 297 10.07 23.31 11.24
CA PRO A 297 11.31 23.64 11.93
C PRO A 297 11.28 23.15 13.38
N ALA A 298 12.46 22.82 13.93
CA ALA A 298 12.62 22.43 15.33
C ALA A 298 11.99 23.47 16.26
N SER A 299 11.29 23.01 17.28
CA SER A 299 10.62 23.89 18.25
C SER A 299 11.62 24.48 19.25
N GLU A 300 11.60 25.80 19.44
CA GLU A 300 12.41 26.47 20.46
C GLU A 300 12.06 26.04 21.90
N ARG A 301 10.84 25.49 22.11
CA ARG A 301 10.39 25.03 23.43
C ARG A 301 11.08 23.77 23.93
N VAL A 302 11.68 22.99 23.05
CA VAL A 302 12.43 21.77 23.42
C VAL A 302 13.86 22.12 23.90
N GLU A 303 14.27 23.36 23.79
CA GLU A 303 15.44 23.85 24.48
C GLU A 303 15.11 23.95 25.98
N VAL A 304 15.25 22.82 26.68
CA VAL A 304 15.33 22.81 28.14
C VAL A 304 16.46 23.77 28.55
N ASP A 305 16.14 24.71 29.44
CA ASP A 305 17.04 25.67 30.11
C ASP A 305 18.45 25.10 30.34
N ARG A 306 19.34 25.25 29.38
CA ARG A 306 20.77 25.03 29.52
C ARG A 306 21.49 26.16 28.84
N GLU A 307 22.21 26.95 29.66
CA GLU A 307 23.18 27.90 29.14
C GLU A 307 24.05 27.22 28.08
N ARG A 308 23.86 27.58 26.82
CA ARG A 308 24.74 27.17 25.72
C ARG A 308 26.13 27.68 25.98
N LYS A 309 27.02 26.83 26.47
CA LYS A 309 28.46 27.05 26.27
C LYS A 309 28.77 26.65 24.82
N GLU A 310 29.33 27.59 24.05
CA GLU A 310 29.83 27.35 22.71
C GLU A 310 30.74 26.11 22.71
N VAL A 311 30.33 25.10 21.92
CA VAL A 311 31.08 23.86 21.74
C VAL A 311 32.07 24.06 20.59
N PRO A 312 33.36 23.75 20.75
CA PRO A 312 34.31 23.76 19.63
C PRO A 312 33.88 22.81 18.52
N GLU A 313 33.97 23.25 17.28
CA GLU A 313 33.64 22.54 16.03
C GLU A 313 34.29 21.16 15.85
N ALA A 314 35.22 20.76 16.67
CA ALA A 314 36.03 19.56 16.57
C ALA A 314 35.49 18.31 17.28
N LEU A 315 34.39 18.45 18.03
CA LEU A 315 33.72 17.31 18.68
C LEU A 315 32.29 17.23 18.14
N SER A 316 32.10 16.53 17.04
CA SER A 316 30.77 16.17 16.59
C SER A 316 30.08 15.36 17.67
N ALA A 317 29.21 16.00 18.42
CA ALA A 317 28.34 15.36 19.38
C ALA A 317 27.55 14.26 18.64
N GLY A 318 27.55 13.06 19.22
CA GLY A 318 26.92 11.82 18.78
C GLY A 318 26.19 11.81 17.43
N THR A 319 26.85 11.32 16.40
CA THR A 319 26.15 10.95 15.15
C THR A 319 25.55 9.56 15.31
N LEU A 320 24.36 9.36 14.75
CA LEU A 320 23.78 8.03 14.66
C LEU A 320 24.71 7.10 13.85
N PRO A 321 24.86 5.82 14.22
CA PRO A 321 25.70 4.87 13.50
C PRO A 321 25.19 4.66 12.08
N LYS A 322 26.11 4.32 11.16
CA LYS A 322 25.77 4.05 9.76
C LYS A 322 24.69 2.96 9.65
N GLY A 323 23.65 3.25 8.89
CA GLY A 323 22.53 2.31 8.67
C GLY A 323 21.49 2.30 9.78
N PHE A 324 21.56 3.22 10.75
CA PHE A 324 20.48 3.54 11.65
C PHE A 324 19.91 4.91 11.29
N THR A 325 18.62 5.02 11.19
CA THR A 325 17.91 6.27 10.84
C THR A 325 16.72 6.44 11.76
N ALA A 326 16.41 7.68 12.07
CA ALA A 326 15.20 8.09 12.81
C ALA A 326 14.62 9.32 12.14
N MET A 327 13.34 9.59 12.37
CA MET A 327 12.67 10.79 11.85
C MET A 327 13.26 12.06 12.47
N GLU A 328 13.53 12.02 13.76
CA GLU A 328 14.12 13.17 14.46
C GLU A 328 15.31 12.72 15.31
N TRP A 329 16.44 13.38 15.15
CA TRP A 329 17.62 13.20 15.98
C TRP A 329 18.18 14.53 16.46
N LYS A 330 18.24 14.71 17.77
CA LYS A 330 18.89 15.85 18.43
C LYS A 330 20.12 15.38 19.18
N PRO A 331 21.34 15.65 18.66
CA PRO A 331 22.57 15.30 19.35
C PRO A 331 22.65 15.97 20.71
N GLY A 332 23.18 15.25 21.69
CA GLY A 332 23.43 15.78 23.04
C GLY A 332 24.55 16.79 23.10
N GLY A 333 24.53 17.63 24.14
CA GLY A 333 25.57 18.66 24.38
C GLY A 333 26.87 18.04 24.89
N ALA A 334 28.02 18.62 24.53
CA ALA A 334 29.36 18.19 24.93
C ALA A 334 29.64 18.34 26.46
N SER A 335 28.68 18.85 27.23
CA SER A 335 28.84 19.05 28.67
C SER A 335 28.75 17.77 29.51
N THR A 336 28.39 16.63 28.92
CA THR A 336 28.27 15.35 29.62
C THR A 336 29.51 14.46 29.52
N GLY A 337 30.59 14.94 28.90
CA GLY A 337 31.90 14.30 28.97
C GLY A 337 32.17 13.08 28.09
N ALA A 338 31.19 12.60 27.34
CA ALA A 338 31.40 11.52 26.39
C ALA A 338 30.45 11.64 25.20
N ALA A 339 31.02 11.78 24.01
CA ALA A 339 30.26 11.71 22.76
C ALA A 339 29.60 10.30 22.56
N HIS A 340 30.10 9.32 23.26
CA HIS A 340 29.59 7.94 23.32
C HIS A 340 29.68 7.41 24.74
N SER A 341 28.69 6.69 25.19
CA SER A 341 28.69 5.96 26.45
C SER A 341 28.91 4.46 26.17
N ASP A 342 29.97 3.87 26.76
CA ASP A 342 30.18 2.43 26.73
C ASP A 342 29.26 1.74 27.75
N TRP A 343 28.27 1.05 27.26
CA TRP A 343 27.28 0.32 28.05
C TRP A 343 27.62 -1.15 28.21
N THR A 344 28.59 -1.68 27.44
CA THR A 344 28.96 -3.11 27.45
C THR A 344 29.52 -3.57 28.78
N THR A 345 30.06 -2.64 29.58
CA THR A 345 30.67 -2.92 30.89
C THR A 345 29.75 -2.62 32.08
N ARG A 346 28.52 -2.15 31.85
CA ARG A 346 27.58 -1.73 32.87
C ARG A 346 26.71 -2.90 33.33
N PHE A 347 26.32 -2.89 34.60
CA PHE A 347 25.19 -3.68 35.05
C PHE A 347 23.91 -3.03 34.58
N ILE A 348 23.12 -3.75 33.79
CA ILE A 348 21.94 -3.22 33.13
C ILE A 348 20.69 -3.77 33.77
N ARG A 349 19.71 -2.89 34.00
CA ARG A 349 18.41 -3.25 34.58
C ARG A 349 17.32 -2.54 33.76
N VAL A 350 16.29 -3.30 33.33
CA VAL A 350 15.08 -2.72 32.73
C VAL A 350 14.10 -2.41 33.84
N VAL A 351 13.67 -1.16 33.95
CA VAL A 351 12.77 -0.72 35.00
C VAL A 351 11.50 -0.09 34.44
N TYR A 352 10.39 -0.27 35.12
CA TYR A 352 9.09 0.26 34.70
C TYR A 352 8.28 0.74 35.92
N ARG A 353 7.23 1.56 35.70
CA ARG A 353 6.34 2.03 36.76
C ARG A 353 4.92 1.52 36.56
N ASP A 354 4.43 1.51 35.34
CA ASP A 354 3.09 1.08 35.00
C ASP A 354 3.06 -0.45 34.80
N GLU A 355 2.14 -1.13 35.44
CA GLU A 355 1.99 -2.61 35.37
C GLU A 355 1.74 -3.12 33.95
N GLU A 356 1.09 -2.31 33.09
CA GLU A 356 0.89 -2.67 31.69
C GLU A 356 2.21 -2.88 30.92
N LEU A 357 3.34 -2.34 31.42
CA LEU A 357 4.67 -2.48 30.80
C LEU A 357 5.46 -3.68 31.32
N GLU A 358 4.97 -4.42 32.33
CA GLU A 358 5.72 -5.54 32.93
C GLU A 358 6.16 -6.57 31.88
N ARG A 359 5.21 -7.08 31.09
CA ARG A 359 5.50 -8.09 30.06
C ARG A 359 6.44 -7.55 28.97
N THR A 360 6.29 -6.29 28.59
CA THR A 360 7.18 -5.63 27.61
C THR A 360 8.59 -5.48 28.18
N ALA A 361 8.72 -5.14 29.46
CA ALA A 361 10.02 -5.06 30.15
C ALA A 361 10.70 -6.44 30.24
N GLN A 362 9.93 -7.50 30.56
CA GLN A 362 10.43 -8.88 30.63
C GLN A 362 10.91 -9.37 29.26
N LEU A 363 10.13 -9.12 28.20
CA LEU A 363 10.50 -9.46 26.82
C LEU A 363 11.81 -8.75 26.42
N PHE A 364 11.86 -7.45 26.63
CA PHE A 364 13.03 -6.65 26.26
C PHE A 364 14.27 -7.03 27.05
N ALA A 365 14.15 -7.30 28.36
CA ALA A 365 15.26 -7.78 29.18
C ALA A 365 15.80 -9.13 28.69
N THR A 366 14.90 -10.02 28.24
CA THR A 366 15.29 -11.33 27.68
C THR A 366 16.06 -11.13 26.37
N GLU A 367 15.59 -10.28 25.48
CA GLU A 367 16.28 -9.93 24.23
C GLU A 367 17.67 -9.33 24.48
N LEU A 368 17.75 -8.35 25.40
CA LEU A 368 19.02 -7.72 25.78
C LEU A 368 19.97 -8.72 26.44
N SER A 369 19.47 -9.62 27.29
CA SER A 369 20.31 -10.66 27.91
C SER A 369 20.97 -11.55 26.88
N GLY A 370 20.21 -11.93 25.83
CA GLY A 370 20.74 -12.69 24.69
C GLY A 370 21.78 -11.89 23.89
N GLN A 371 21.52 -10.63 23.63
CA GLN A 371 22.40 -9.75 22.86
C GLN A 371 23.70 -9.42 23.61
N LEU A 372 23.63 -9.20 24.93
CA LEU A 372 24.73 -8.81 25.76
C LEU A 372 25.51 -9.97 26.36
N LEU A 373 24.97 -11.20 26.29
CA LEU A 373 25.51 -12.40 26.94
C LEU A 373 25.68 -12.20 28.46
N GLN A 374 24.76 -11.42 29.07
CA GLN A 374 24.71 -11.21 30.54
C GLN A 374 23.26 -11.10 30.99
N ASP A 375 23.00 -11.41 32.25
CA ASP A 375 21.66 -11.30 32.81
C ASP A 375 21.23 -9.83 32.93
N VAL A 376 20.08 -9.49 32.38
CA VAL A 376 19.42 -8.20 32.53
C VAL A 376 18.19 -8.38 33.42
N SER A 377 18.21 -7.75 34.60
CA SER A 377 17.11 -7.86 35.55
C SER A 377 15.95 -6.89 35.21
N VAL A 378 14.76 -7.27 35.66
CA VAL A 378 13.55 -6.43 35.49
C VAL A 378 13.04 -6.05 36.88
N GLU A 379 12.71 -4.78 37.10
CA GLU A 379 12.21 -4.29 38.37
C GLU A 379 11.14 -3.22 38.22
N LYS A 380 10.11 -3.28 39.04
CA LYS A 380 9.10 -2.23 39.13
C LYS A 380 9.55 -1.14 40.11
N LEU A 381 9.72 0.08 39.63
CA LEU A 381 10.04 1.22 40.49
C LEU A 381 8.78 1.79 41.16
N ALA A 382 8.89 2.17 42.41
CA ALA A 382 7.88 2.97 43.08
C ALA A 382 7.85 4.41 42.49
N ASP A 383 6.71 5.10 42.58
CA ASP A 383 6.54 6.43 42.01
C ASP A 383 7.56 7.49 42.51
N THR A 384 8.03 7.32 43.74
CA THR A 384 9.00 8.22 44.37
C THR A 384 10.45 7.77 44.21
N GLU A 385 10.68 6.58 43.66
CA GLU A 385 12.02 6.03 43.47
C GLU A 385 12.67 6.60 42.21
N LYS A 386 13.92 6.98 42.30
CA LYS A 386 14.67 7.49 41.15
C LYS A 386 15.46 6.37 40.50
N PRO A 387 15.48 6.34 39.15
CA PRO A 387 16.35 5.40 38.44
C PRO A 387 17.80 5.68 38.75
N THR A 388 18.62 4.63 38.68
CA THR A 388 20.05 4.67 38.96
C THR A 388 20.87 4.42 37.69
N GLU A 389 22.18 4.63 37.74
CA GLU A 389 23.08 4.33 36.63
C GLU A 389 22.94 2.87 36.16
N GLY A 390 22.79 2.65 34.88
CA GLY A 390 22.55 1.35 34.25
C GLY A 390 21.07 1.01 34.05
N ASP A 391 20.12 1.84 34.53
CA ASP A 391 18.72 1.63 34.33
C ASP A 391 18.29 2.04 32.91
N ILE A 392 17.48 1.17 32.29
CA ILE A 392 16.69 1.48 31.10
C ILE A 392 15.22 1.60 31.54
N VAL A 393 14.69 2.81 31.52
CA VAL A 393 13.39 3.15 32.09
C VAL A 393 12.32 3.12 31.00
N LEU A 394 11.32 2.26 31.16
CA LEU A 394 10.15 2.23 30.29
C LEU A 394 9.03 3.08 30.90
N ASN A 395 8.53 4.05 30.15
CA ASN A 395 7.52 4.98 30.62
C ASN A 395 6.34 5.11 29.63
N PHE A 396 5.13 5.18 30.21
CA PHE A 396 4.07 5.89 29.53
C PHE A 396 4.16 7.37 29.82
N ARG A 397 4.17 8.19 28.80
CA ARG A 397 3.88 9.58 28.91
C ARG A 397 2.39 9.82 28.71
N LYS A 398 1.59 9.59 29.74
CA LYS A 398 0.19 10.01 29.76
C LYS A 398 0.16 11.53 29.87
N ALA A 399 -0.76 12.20 29.15
CA ALA A 399 -0.94 13.64 29.28
C ALA A 399 -1.17 13.98 30.77
N VAL A 400 -0.16 14.51 31.43
CA VAL A 400 -0.31 15.03 32.79
C VAL A 400 -0.84 16.44 32.66
N GLY A 401 -1.78 16.85 33.51
CA GLY A 401 -2.57 18.06 33.41
C GLY A 401 -1.84 19.41 33.52
N ASP A 402 -0.57 19.48 33.11
CA ASP A 402 0.24 20.67 32.99
C ASP A 402 0.25 21.29 31.56
N GLY A 403 -0.57 20.75 30.66
CA GLY A 403 -0.78 21.31 29.33
C GLY A 403 0.35 21.07 28.34
N LYS A 404 1.27 20.14 28.61
CA LYS A 404 2.31 19.73 27.66
C LYS A 404 1.77 18.61 26.76
N GLU A 405 1.37 18.99 25.55
CA GLU A 405 0.66 18.16 24.57
C GLU A 405 1.51 17.09 23.85
N TRP A 406 2.80 16.96 24.14
CA TRP A 406 3.65 16.14 23.27
C TRP A 406 3.37 14.63 23.25
N THR A 407 2.68 14.08 24.27
CA THR A 407 2.28 12.66 24.26
C THR A 407 1.11 12.37 23.32
N GLN A 408 0.40 13.40 22.87
CA GLN A 408 -0.60 13.28 21.81
C GLN A 408 0.04 13.32 20.42
N THR A 409 1.31 13.68 20.34
CA THR A 409 1.99 14.07 19.12
C THR A 409 2.79 12.95 18.44
N LEU A 410 3.16 11.89 19.17
CA LEU A 410 3.88 10.74 18.57
C LEU A 410 2.95 9.61 18.10
N GLY A 411 1.64 9.82 18.13
CA GLY A 411 0.68 8.78 17.78
C GLY A 411 0.72 7.58 18.72
N ASP A 412 0.08 6.48 18.29
CA ASP A 412 0.02 5.27 19.10
C ASP A 412 1.26 4.38 18.97
N GLU A 413 2.05 4.57 17.93
CA GLU A 413 3.22 3.75 17.64
C GLU A 413 4.56 4.50 17.72
N GLY A 414 4.53 5.83 17.81
CA GLY A 414 5.73 6.62 17.96
C GLY A 414 6.32 6.56 19.37
N TYR A 415 7.62 6.79 19.46
CA TYR A 415 8.38 6.76 20.71
C TYR A 415 9.46 7.83 20.77
N GLU A 416 9.87 8.14 22.00
CA GLU A 416 11.05 8.94 22.28
C GLU A 416 12.08 8.08 23.03
N LEU A 417 13.29 8.03 22.51
CA LEU A 417 14.44 7.41 23.15
C LEU A 417 15.39 8.52 23.60
N ASN A 418 15.52 8.69 24.93
CA ASN A 418 16.41 9.67 25.52
C ASN A 418 17.68 8.97 26.07
N LEU A 419 18.79 9.22 25.38
CA LEU A 419 20.13 8.71 25.71
C LEU A 419 20.94 9.72 26.53
N GLU A 420 20.34 10.83 26.95
CA GLU A 420 20.93 11.89 27.80
C GLU A 420 20.23 12.10 29.12
N ALA A 421 19.45 11.10 29.57
CA ALA A 421 18.57 11.24 30.72
C ALA A 421 19.15 12.09 31.88
N GLU A 422 18.27 12.70 32.70
CA GLU A 422 18.58 13.64 33.80
C GLU A 422 19.66 13.14 34.77
N SER A 423 19.93 11.81 34.79
CA SER A 423 20.96 11.13 35.55
C SER A 423 21.97 10.48 34.60
N PRO A 424 23.29 10.68 34.78
CA PRO A 424 24.31 10.04 33.98
C PRO A 424 24.12 8.50 33.96
N GLY A 425 24.10 7.88 32.76
CA GLY A 425 24.01 6.44 32.62
C GLY A 425 22.61 5.86 32.77
N VAL A 426 21.56 6.66 32.64
CA VAL A 426 20.16 6.22 32.55
C VAL A 426 19.66 6.45 31.13
N ILE A 427 19.00 5.46 30.56
CA ILE A 427 18.27 5.59 29.28
C ILE A 427 16.79 5.61 29.59
N SER A 428 16.01 6.43 28.87
CA SER A 428 14.56 6.35 28.96
C SER A 428 13.91 6.13 27.59
N ILE A 429 12.93 5.24 27.56
CA ILE A 429 12.03 4.95 26.45
C ILE A 429 10.65 5.43 26.86
N SER A 430 10.08 6.32 26.08
CA SER A 430 8.79 6.92 26.40
C SER A 430 7.87 6.91 25.18
N ALA A 431 6.63 6.47 25.36
CA ALA A 431 5.62 6.47 24.33
C ALA A 431 4.21 6.62 24.92
N ARG A 432 3.22 6.81 24.07
CA ARG A 432 1.81 6.91 24.46
C ARG A 432 1.22 5.55 24.81
N THR A 433 1.60 4.50 24.07
CA THR A 433 1.05 3.15 24.18
C THR A 433 2.14 2.12 24.50
N ARG A 434 1.73 0.91 24.90
CA ARG A 434 2.63 -0.22 25.04
C ARG A 434 3.36 -0.55 23.74
N ARG A 435 2.67 -0.47 22.58
CA ARG A 435 3.26 -0.71 21.26
C ARG A 435 4.36 0.31 20.94
N GLY A 436 4.14 1.58 21.20
CA GLY A 436 5.17 2.60 21.01
C GLY A 436 6.39 2.37 21.93
N VAL A 437 6.17 1.96 23.22
CA VAL A 437 7.29 1.57 24.12
C VAL A 437 8.03 0.37 23.54
N ARG A 438 7.33 -0.63 23.00
CA ARG A 438 7.95 -1.80 22.36
C ARG A 438 8.83 -1.40 21.18
N TRP A 439 8.36 -0.49 20.33
CA TRP A 439 9.17 0.00 19.21
C TRP A 439 10.42 0.77 19.66
N GLY A 440 10.33 1.51 20.75
CA GLY A 440 11.50 2.13 21.38
C GLY A 440 12.50 1.12 21.92
N CYS A 441 12.02 -0.02 22.48
CA CYS A 441 12.88 -1.14 22.90
C CYS A 441 13.61 -1.76 21.71
N VAL A 442 12.90 -2.03 20.61
CA VAL A 442 13.47 -2.57 19.37
C VAL A 442 14.53 -1.61 18.81
N ALA A 443 14.21 -0.33 18.75
CA ALA A 443 15.14 0.68 18.26
C ALA A 443 16.41 0.78 19.12
N LEU A 444 16.29 0.71 20.44
CA LEU A 444 17.44 0.70 21.31
C LEU A 444 18.31 -0.53 21.10
N GLY A 445 17.72 -1.72 20.93
CA GLY A 445 18.44 -2.95 20.61
C GLY A 445 19.19 -2.85 19.28
N GLN A 446 18.54 -2.35 18.22
CA GLN A 446 19.16 -2.12 16.91
C GLN A 446 20.27 -1.06 16.98
N LEU A 447 20.04 0.03 17.71
CA LEU A 447 21.05 1.07 17.92
C LEU A 447 22.27 0.54 18.66
N TRP A 448 22.02 -0.29 19.65
CA TRP A 448 23.08 -0.96 20.41
C TRP A 448 23.96 -1.85 19.51
N GLU A 449 23.34 -2.69 18.73
CA GLU A 449 24.03 -3.58 17.80
C GLU A 449 24.88 -2.79 16.79
N LYS A 450 24.26 -1.78 16.13
CA LYS A 450 24.95 -0.96 15.10
C LYS A 450 26.05 -0.05 15.66
N SER A 451 25.99 0.29 16.95
CA SER A 451 27.01 1.09 17.65
C SER A 451 28.02 0.27 18.42
N GLU A 452 27.95 -1.07 18.36
CA GLU A 452 28.80 -1.99 19.11
C GLU A 452 28.83 -1.65 20.63
N GLY A 453 27.66 -1.25 21.16
CA GLY A 453 27.47 -0.89 22.57
C GLY A 453 27.92 0.53 22.94
N GLN A 454 28.47 1.30 22.01
CA GLN A 454 28.86 2.69 22.22
C GLN A 454 27.74 3.63 21.78
N LEU A 455 26.71 3.75 22.62
CA LEU A 455 25.53 4.54 22.30
C LEU A 455 25.83 6.03 22.16
N PRO A 456 25.33 6.71 21.12
CA PRO A 456 25.47 8.16 20.99
C PRO A 456 24.62 8.86 22.08
N ALA A 457 25.10 10.00 22.58
CA ALA A 457 24.33 10.83 23.49
C ALA A 457 23.36 11.73 22.69
N GLY A 458 22.09 11.76 23.08
CA GLY A 458 21.08 12.58 22.43
C GLY A 458 19.67 12.13 22.69
N VAL A 459 18.72 12.74 21.98
CA VAL A 459 17.31 12.39 21.98
C VAL A 459 16.88 12.04 20.57
N LEU A 460 16.20 10.90 20.45
CA LEU A 460 15.66 10.39 19.21
C LEU A 460 14.14 10.27 19.34
N ARG A 461 13.43 10.68 18.30
CA ARG A 461 12.02 10.39 18.11
C ARG A 461 11.81 9.70 16.77
N ASP A 462 10.95 8.69 16.77
CA ASP A 462 10.62 7.99 15.55
C ASP A 462 9.17 7.49 15.59
N TYR A 463 8.56 7.40 14.43
CA TYR A 463 7.15 7.03 14.26
C TYR A 463 6.93 6.56 12.82
N PRO A 464 5.99 5.61 12.60
CA PRO A 464 5.73 5.08 11.28
C PRO A 464 4.91 6.04 10.40
N ALA A 465 5.16 6.00 9.09
CA ALA A 465 4.33 6.66 8.08
C ALA A 465 3.03 5.89 7.79
N TRP A 466 3.07 4.55 7.87
CA TRP A 466 1.97 3.71 7.48
C TRP A 466 1.37 2.96 8.66
N SER A 467 0.05 2.99 8.78
CA SER A 467 -0.68 2.37 9.89
C SER A 467 -0.76 0.85 9.78
N VAL A 468 -0.72 0.29 8.57
CA VAL A 468 -0.66 -1.16 8.32
C VAL A 468 0.68 -1.54 7.74
N ARG A 469 1.44 -2.33 8.50
CA ARG A 469 2.72 -2.90 8.14
C ARG A 469 2.63 -4.39 8.41
N GLY A 470 2.11 -5.13 7.41
CA GLY A 470 1.57 -6.46 7.63
C GLY A 470 2.27 -7.57 6.85
N PHE A 471 2.11 -8.76 7.44
CA PHE A 471 2.30 -10.05 6.80
C PHE A 471 1.08 -10.92 7.05
N GLY A 472 0.73 -11.77 6.10
CA GLY A 472 -0.32 -12.76 6.27
C GLY A 472 0.12 -14.16 5.84
N ILE A 473 -0.44 -15.17 6.50
CA ILE A 473 -0.13 -16.58 6.22
C ILE A 473 -1.39 -17.42 6.12
N ASP A 474 -1.46 -18.22 5.07
CA ASP A 474 -2.48 -19.26 4.89
C ASP A 474 -2.14 -20.49 5.72
N VAL A 475 -2.97 -20.77 6.72
CA VAL A 475 -2.91 -21.97 7.52
C VAL A 475 -4.05 -22.95 7.19
N GLY A 476 -5.00 -22.53 6.37
CA GLY A 476 -6.14 -23.33 5.92
C GLY A 476 -5.74 -24.46 4.98
N ARG A 477 -5.01 -24.15 3.92
CA ARG A 477 -4.57 -25.12 2.89
C ARG A 477 -3.50 -26.07 3.40
N ARG A 478 -2.83 -25.73 4.47
CA ARG A 478 -1.77 -26.53 5.08
C ARG A 478 -1.77 -26.39 6.61
N PRO A 479 -1.51 -27.46 7.38
CA PRO A 479 -1.21 -27.36 8.77
C PRO A 479 0.06 -26.52 9.02
N VAL A 480 -0.05 -25.52 9.88
CA VAL A 480 1.06 -24.67 10.33
C VAL A 480 1.08 -24.72 11.86
N SER A 481 2.24 -24.97 12.45
CA SER A 481 2.36 -25.04 13.90
C SER A 481 2.21 -23.67 14.56
N LEU A 482 1.72 -23.62 15.76
CA LEU A 482 1.67 -22.40 16.56
C LEU A 482 3.09 -21.87 16.85
N GLU A 483 4.08 -22.77 16.94
CA GLU A 483 5.51 -22.41 17.09
C GLU A 483 6.00 -21.56 15.92
N LEU A 484 5.65 -21.92 14.67
CA LEU A 484 6.00 -21.10 13.52
C LEU A 484 5.32 -19.72 13.57
N LEU A 485 4.06 -19.64 14.00
CA LEU A 485 3.35 -18.36 14.14
C LEU A 485 4.02 -17.45 15.19
N TYR A 486 4.49 -18.01 16.32
CA TYR A 486 5.28 -17.28 17.31
C TYR A 486 6.60 -16.76 16.71
N ARG A 487 7.36 -17.61 16.01
CA ARG A 487 8.60 -17.20 15.32
C ARG A 487 8.36 -16.06 14.33
N ILE A 488 7.27 -16.11 13.57
CA ILE A 488 6.89 -15.03 12.63
C ILE A 488 6.56 -13.75 13.39
N ALA A 489 5.77 -13.82 14.46
CA ALA A 489 5.42 -12.65 15.28
C ALA A 489 6.65 -12.01 15.93
N GLU A 490 7.59 -12.82 16.44
CA GLU A 490 8.87 -12.34 16.98
C GLU A 490 9.70 -11.60 15.90
N GLU A 491 9.76 -12.15 14.68
CA GLU A 491 10.55 -11.55 13.63
C GLU A 491 9.89 -10.27 13.09
N LEU A 492 8.56 -10.25 12.95
CA LEU A 492 7.81 -9.02 12.64
C LEU A 492 8.08 -7.93 13.68
N SER A 493 8.06 -8.30 14.98
CA SER A 493 8.35 -7.37 16.07
C SER A 493 9.74 -6.73 15.96
N LYS A 494 10.79 -7.51 15.65
CA LYS A 494 12.17 -7.02 15.46
C LYS A 494 12.29 -6.02 14.33
N HIS A 495 11.38 -6.07 13.36
CA HIS A 495 11.33 -5.17 12.21
C HIS A 495 10.24 -4.09 12.35
N GLN A 496 9.63 -3.92 13.53
CA GLN A 496 8.57 -2.94 13.81
C GLN A 496 7.35 -3.07 12.87
N MET A 497 7.13 -4.28 12.32
CA MET A 497 5.90 -4.64 11.64
C MET A 497 4.80 -4.90 12.67
N ASN A 498 3.57 -4.45 12.38
CA ASN A 498 2.52 -4.40 13.40
C ASN A 498 1.33 -5.33 13.17
N THR A 499 1.29 -6.04 12.05
CA THR A 499 0.11 -6.84 11.66
C THR A 499 0.53 -8.24 11.21
N LEU A 500 -0.10 -9.26 11.79
CA LEU A 500 -0.03 -10.66 11.35
C LEU A 500 -1.44 -11.18 11.04
N GLN A 501 -1.78 -11.27 9.77
CA GLN A 501 -3.05 -11.84 9.30
C GLN A 501 -2.94 -13.36 9.24
N ILE A 502 -3.92 -14.06 9.79
CA ILE A 502 -3.97 -15.53 9.78
C ILE A 502 -5.22 -15.99 9.05
N HIS A 503 -5.04 -16.51 7.86
CA HIS A 503 -6.08 -17.08 7.03
C HIS A 503 -6.43 -18.48 7.51
N LEU A 504 -7.49 -18.57 8.34
CA LEU A 504 -7.79 -19.75 9.17
C LEU A 504 -8.49 -20.88 8.42
N ASN A 505 -9.12 -20.59 7.29
CA ASN A 505 -9.82 -21.63 6.52
C ASN A 505 -9.61 -21.46 5.02
N ASP A 506 -9.35 -22.59 4.39
CA ASP A 506 -9.30 -22.70 2.92
C ASP A 506 -9.23 -24.18 2.49
N ASN A 507 -9.04 -24.39 1.20
CA ASN A 507 -8.95 -25.70 0.56
C ASN A 507 -7.88 -25.73 -0.54
N GLN A 508 -7.38 -26.93 -0.85
CA GLN A 508 -6.56 -27.09 -2.04
C GLN A 508 -7.30 -26.60 -3.29
N ILE A 509 -6.53 -26.12 -4.27
CA ILE A 509 -7.09 -25.72 -5.57
C ILE A 509 -7.83 -26.91 -6.18
N ILE A 510 -9.09 -26.71 -6.53
CA ILE A 510 -9.96 -27.75 -7.09
C ILE A 510 -9.66 -27.89 -8.59
N SER A 511 -8.94 -28.92 -8.97
CA SER A 511 -8.63 -29.24 -10.37
C SER A 511 -9.32 -30.53 -10.78
N GLN A 512 -9.82 -30.58 -12.01
CA GLN A 512 -10.50 -31.79 -12.59
C GLN A 512 -9.62 -33.05 -12.57
N SER A 513 -8.30 -32.92 -12.48
CA SER A 513 -7.37 -34.04 -12.35
C SER A 513 -7.38 -34.68 -10.95
N ASP A 514 -7.88 -33.99 -9.94
CA ASP A 514 -7.70 -34.34 -8.54
C ASP A 514 -8.91 -35.08 -7.95
N TYR A 515 -9.99 -35.22 -8.71
CA TYR A 515 -11.22 -35.91 -8.30
C TYR A 515 -11.91 -36.60 -9.47
N ASP A 516 -12.92 -37.41 -9.19
CA ASP A 516 -13.64 -38.25 -10.14
C ASP A 516 -14.67 -37.54 -11.04
N GLY A 517 -14.65 -36.19 -11.08
CA GLY A 517 -15.60 -35.37 -11.84
C GLY A 517 -16.96 -35.18 -11.15
N THR A 518 -17.13 -35.71 -9.93
CA THR A 518 -18.37 -35.56 -9.15
C THR A 518 -18.18 -34.54 -8.05
N LYS A 519 -19.29 -33.92 -7.58
CA LYS A 519 -19.26 -33.01 -6.41
C LYS A 519 -18.85 -33.73 -5.13
N GLU A 520 -19.25 -34.99 -5.01
CA GLU A 520 -18.89 -35.84 -3.89
C GLU A 520 -17.38 -36.08 -3.87
N GLY A 521 -16.77 -36.32 -5.04
CA GLY A 521 -15.32 -36.44 -5.19
C GLY A 521 -14.60 -35.15 -4.91
N ALA A 522 -15.07 -34.02 -5.47
CA ALA A 522 -14.47 -32.68 -5.20
C ALA A 522 -14.53 -32.31 -3.69
N ARG A 523 -15.60 -32.68 -2.98
CA ARG A 523 -15.69 -32.51 -1.53
C ARG A 523 -14.73 -33.36 -0.70
N GLN A 524 -14.08 -34.38 -1.29
CA GLN A 524 -13.04 -35.14 -0.56
C GLN A 524 -11.67 -34.47 -0.59
N LEU A 525 -11.49 -33.46 -1.45
CA LEU A 525 -10.24 -32.71 -1.53
C LEU A 525 -9.88 -32.08 -0.20
N TYR A 526 -8.60 -31.78 0.00
CA TYR A 526 -8.14 -31.22 1.27
C TYR A 526 -8.78 -29.85 1.57
N ALA A 527 -9.16 -29.64 2.84
CA ALA A 527 -9.64 -28.36 3.34
C ALA A 527 -9.41 -28.27 4.85
N GLY A 528 -9.03 -27.12 5.32
CA GLY A 528 -8.82 -26.87 6.74
C GLY A 528 -9.69 -25.73 7.27
N PHE A 529 -10.07 -25.86 8.53
CA PHE A 529 -10.58 -24.81 9.39
C PHE A 529 -9.80 -24.92 10.69
N ARG A 530 -8.82 -24.03 10.89
CA ARG A 530 -7.74 -24.22 11.86
C ARG A 530 -8.04 -23.75 13.27
N LEU A 531 -9.13 -23.05 13.49
CA LEU A 531 -9.52 -22.66 14.85
C LEU A 531 -10.59 -23.64 15.38
N GLU A 532 -10.46 -24.06 16.62
CA GLU A 532 -11.46 -24.90 17.30
C GLU A 532 -12.84 -24.25 17.23
N SER A 533 -13.85 -25.06 16.80
CA SER A 533 -15.23 -24.61 16.69
C SER A 533 -16.22 -25.64 17.25
N ASP A 534 -17.24 -25.14 17.90
CA ASP A 534 -18.38 -25.91 18.38
C ASP A 534 -19.45 -26.13 17.30
N VAL A 535 -19.30 -25.47 16.13
CA VAL A 535 -20.23 -25.60 15.02
C VAL A 535 -20.21 -27.03 14.46
N ARG A 536 -21.35 -27.69 14.52
CA ARG A 536 -21.51 -29.08 14.11
C ARG A 536 -22.82 -29.28 13.33
N ASN A 537 -22.80 -30.23 12.41
CA ASN A 537 -24.03 -30.67 11.75
C ASN A 537 -24.83 -31.63 12.63
N LYS A 538 -26.02 -32.03 12.18
CA LYS A 538 -26.89 -32.95 12.92
C LYS A 538 -26.30 -34.36 13.16
N ALA A 539 -25.27 -34.74 12.41
CA ALA A 539 -24.54 -36.00 12.59
C ALA A 539 -23.36 -35.83 13.57
N GLY A 540 -23.16 -34.64 14.15
CA GLY A 540 -22.08 -34.35 15.08
C GLY A 540 -20.73 -34.05 14.43
N GLN A 541 -20.66 -33.90 13.10
CA GLN A 541 -19.41 -33.56 12.40
C GLN A 541 -19.10 -32.09 12.62
N SER A 542 -17.87 -31.78 13.04
CA SER A 542 -17.35 -30.43 13.24
C SER A 542 -16.77 -29.85 11.97
N ILE A 543 -16.78 -28.53 11.85
CA ILE A 543 -16.02 -27.81 10.83
C ILE A 543 -14.52 -27.78 11.12
N THR A 544 -14.12 -27.91 12.41
CA THR A 544 -12.72 -27.94 12.84
C THR A 544 -11.92 -29.06 12.15
N SER A 545 -10.73 -28.72 11.68
CA SER A 545 -9.78 -29.69 11.10
C SER A 545 -9.43 -30.80 12.07
N GLN A 546 -9.17 -32.00 11.55
CA GLN A 546 -8.85 -33.19 12.37
C GLN A 546 -7.34 -33.42 12.48
N ASP A 547 -6.56 -32.91 11.54
CA ASP A 547 -5.10 -33.10 11.47
C ASP A 547 -4.35 -32.16 12.41
N LEU A 548 -4.63 -30.86 12.35
CA LEU A 548 -4.10 -29.83 13.24
C LEU A 548 -5.12 -28.71 13.36
N TYR A 549 -5.32 -28.22 14.56
CA TYR A 549 -6.10 -27.02 14.83
C TYR A 549 -5.52 -26.33 16.07
N TYR A 550 -5.81 -25.04 16.21
CA TYR A 550 -5.53 -24.29 17.43
C TYR A 550 -6.75 -24.33 18.33
N SER A 551 -6.60 -24.70 19.61
CA SER A 551 -7.68 -24.52 20.56
C SER A 551 -7.99 -23.04 20.75
N LYS A 552 -9.21 -22.72 21.16
CA LYS A 552 -9.60 -21.33 21.47
C LYS A 552 -8.67 -20.68 22.50
N GLU A 553 -8.28 -21.46 23.52
CA GLU A 553 -7.38 -21.00 24.59
C GLU A 553 -5.96 -20.73 24.08
N GLU A 554 -5.37 -21.63 23.29
CA GLU A 554 -4.03 -21.45 22.71
C GLU A 554 -3.99 -20.26 21.76
N PHE A 555 -5.03 -20.08 20.94
CA PHE A 555 -5.08 -18.98 19.99
C PHE A 555 -5.31 -17.63 20.67
N ALA A 556 -6.16 -17.56 21.71
CA ALA A 556 -6.33 -16.37 22.53
C ALA A 556 -5.01 -15.97 23.23
N GLN A 557 -4.28 -16.94 23.79
CA GLN A 557 -2.98 -16.69 24.39
C GLN A 557 -1.96 -16.18 23.38
N PHE A 558 -1.95 -16.75 22.16
CA PHE A 558 -1.08 -16.30 21.07
C PHE A 558 -1.38 -14.83 20.67
N ILE A 559 -2.66 -14.45 20.56
CA ILE A 559 -3.06 -13.07 20.29
C ILE A 559 -2.51 -12.11 21.36
N GLU A 560 -2.64 -12.47 22.64
CA GLU A 560 -2.14 -11.65 23.74
C GLU A 560 -0.61 -11.54 23.73
N ASP A 561 0.09 -12.64 23.47
CA ASP A 561 1.55 -12.67 23.42
C ASP A 561 2.09 -11.84 22.24
N ALA A 562 1.49 -11.99 21.06
CA ALA A 562 1.82 -11.17 19.89
C ALA A 562 1.59 -9.68 20.16
N ALA A 563 0.50 -9.33 20.87
CA ALA A 563 0.24 -7.93 21.25
C ALA A 563 1.32 -7.36 22.20
N VAL A 564 1.94 -8.18 23.05
CA VAL A 564 3.12 -7.77 23.86
C VAL A 564 4.32 -7.49 22.98
N MET A 565 4.49 -8.25 21.89
CA MET A 565 5.51 -8.05 20.87
C MET A 565 5.24 -6.82 19.98
N GLY A 566 4.08 -6.15 20.11
CA GLY A 566 3.65 -5.03 19.31
C GLY A 566 2.92 -5.43 18.03
N VAL A 567 2.74 -6.73 17.80
CA VAL A 567 2.10 -7.30 16.60
C VAL A 567 0.63 -7.58 16.89
N GLU A 568 -0.26 -7.06 16.06
CA GLU A 568 -1.68 -7.39 16.10
C GLU A 568 -1.94 -8.62 15.23
N VAL A 569 -2.52 -9.65 15.81
CA VAL A 569 -3.02 -10.81 15.06
C VAL A 569 -4.39 -10.45 14.48
N VAL A 570 -4.53 -10.56 13.17
CA VAL A 570 -5.79 -10.37 12.45
C VAL A 570 -6.32 -11.73 12.03
N PRO A 571 -7.27 -12.32 12.77
CA PRO A 571 -7.88 -13.58 12.38
C PRO A 571 -8.77 -13.37 11.17
N GLU A 572 -8.59 -14.22 10.16
CA GLU A 572 -9.40 -14.25 8.94
C GLU A 572 -10.22 -15.52 8.88
N ILE A 573 -11.54 -15.36 8.72
CA ILE A 573 -12.46 -16.44 8.37
C ILE A 573 -13.08 -16.10 7.04
N ASP A 574 -12.64 -16.80 6.00
CA ASP A 574 -13.02 -16.50 4.64
C ASP A 574 -14.30 -17.21 4.24
N THR A 575 -15.21 -16.40 3.77
CA THR A 575 -16.50 -16.76 3.17
C THR A 575 -16.90 -15.68 2.15
N PRO A 576 -17.71 -15.96 1.13
CA PRO A 576 -18.46 -17.21 0.86
C PRO A 576 -17.70 -18.20 -0.04
N ALA A 577 -16.59 -17.81 -0.68
CA ALA A 577 -15.67 -18.74 -1.33
C ALA A 577 -14.72 -19.38 -0.29
N HIS A 578 -13.75 -20.16 -0.70
CA HIS A 578 -12.78 -20.81 0.18
C HIS A 578 -13.40 -21.61 1.36
N SER A 579 -14.64 -22.02 1.18
CA SER A 579 -15.52 -22.57 2.23
C SER A 579 -15.67 -24.09 2.16
N LEU A 580 -14.75 -24.84 1.51
CA LEU A 580 -14.88 -26.29 1.39
C LEU A 580 -14.94 -27.00 2.75
N ALA A 581 -14.22 -26.52 3.75
CA ALA A 581 -14.29 -27.04 5.12
C ALA A 581 -15.72 -26.95 5.69
N LEU A 582 -16.45 -25.89 5.36
CA LEU A 582 -17.84 -25.68 5.75
C LEU A 582 -18.80 -26.54 4.91
N THR A 583 -18.62 -26.57 3.58
CA THR A 583 -19.54 -27.30 2.67
C THR A 583 -19.36 -28.81 2.73
N LYS A 584 -18.23 -29.33 3.23
CA LYS A 584 -18.07 -30.74 3.61
C LYS A 584 -19.05 -31.14 4.73
N VAL A 585 -19.16 -30.31 5.73
CA VAL A 585 -20.02 -30.54 6.90
C VAL A 585 -21.48 -30.20 6.59
N PHE A 586 -21.70 -29.17 5.79
CA PHE A 586 -23.03 -28.68 5.40
C PHE A 586 -23.21 -28.66 3.87
N PRO A 587 -23.22 -29.84 3.20
CA PRO A 587 -23.17 -29.91 1.73
C PRO A 587 -24.38 -29.30 1.01
N LYS A 588 -25.49 -29.06 1.72
CA LYS A 588 -26.69 -28.39 1.20
C LYS A 588 -26.56 -26.86 1.14
N LEU A 589 -25.52 -26.31 1.75
CA LEU A 589 -25.25 -24.88 1.77
C LEU A 589 -24.20 -24.46 0.73
N GLY A 590 -23.58 -25.44 0.03
CA GLY A 590 -22.69 -25.18 -1.09
C GLY A 590 -23.41 -24.91 -2.39
N LEU A 591 -22.79 -24.14 -3.28
CA LEU A 591 -23.32 -23.83 -4.61
C LEU A 591 -23.70 -25.11 -5.37
N SER A 592 -24.84 -25.04 -6.06
CA SER A 592 -25.31 -26.09 -6.93
C SER A 592 -24.82 -25.81 -8.36
N GLY A 593 -24.30 -26.79 -9.08
CA GLY A 593 -23.87 -26.66 -10.47
C GLY A 593 -22.53 -27.34 -10.72
N ASN A 594 -21.47 -26.59 -10.93
CA ASN A 594 -20.15 -27.12 -11.22
C ASN A 594 -19.53 -27.82 -9.98
N PRO A 595 -18.91 -29.00 -10.10
CA PRO A 595 -18.11 -29.62 -9.05
C PRO A 595 -16.97 -28.73 -8.54
N GLU A 596 -16.39 -27.88 -9.37
CA GLU A 596 -15.34 -26.93 -8.99
C GLU A 596 -15.81 -25.79 -8.07
N SER A 597 -17.14 -25.61 -7.90
CA SER A 597 -17.70 -24.59 -7.01
C SER A 597 -18.20 -25.16 -5.68
N VAL A 598 -17.78 -26.37 -5.29
CA VAL A 598 -18.23 -26.99 -4.03
C VAL A 598 -17.67 -26.29 -2.78
N ASP A 599 -16.65 -25.47 -2.95
CA ASP A 599 -16.02 -24.62 -1.95
C ASP A 599 -16.71 -23.26 -1.76
N GLN A 600 -17.81 -23.02 -2.48
CA GLN A 600 -18.54 -21.77 -2.39
C GLN A 600 -19.91 -21.95 -1.73
N LEU A 601 -20.28 -21.05 -0.84
CA LEU A 601 -21.58 -21.02 -0.21
C LEU A 601 -22.67 -20.56 -1.18
N ASP A 602 -23.83 -21.19 -1.15
CA ASP A 602 -25.00 -20.76 -1.92
C ASP A 602 -25.71 -19.59 -1.23
N LEU A 603 -25.39 -18.37 -1.63
CA LEU A 603 -25.97 -17.16 -1.06
C LEU A 603 -27.45 -16.94 -1.40
N SER A 604 -28.02 -17.75 -2.29
CA SER A 604 -29.46 -17.80 -2.48
C SER A 604 -30.20 -18.52 -1.32
N ASN A 605 -29.43 -19.27 -0.52
CA ASN A 605 -29.94 -19.98 0.65
C ASN A 605 -29.63 -19.17 1.94
N PRO A 606 -30.62 -18.59 2.63
CA PRO A 606 -30.39 -17.80 3.84
C PRO A 606 -29.66 -18.56 4.95
N ALA A 607 -29.69 -19.89 4.93
CA ALA A 607 -28.98 -20.71 5.92
C ALA A 607 -27.45 -20.65 5.73
N ALA A 608 -26.95 -20.31 4.54
CA ALA A 608 -25.52 -20.10 4.30
C ALA A 608 -25.01 -18.85 5.05
N GLN A 609 -25.71 -17.71 4.91
CA GLN A 609 -25.41 -16.51 5.70
C GLN A 609 -25.51 -16.80 7.21
N LYS A 610 -26.56 -17.48 7.65
CA LYS A 610 -26.74 -17.82 9.07
C LYS A 610 -25.63 -18.70 9.62
N LEU A 611 -25.04 -19.59 8.80
CA LEU A 611 -23.87 -20.38 9.21
C LEU A 611 -22.67 -19.45 9.47
N ALA A 612 -22.36 -18.53 8.57
CA ALA A 612 -21.27 -17.58 8.75
C ALA A 612 -21.47 -16.70 10.00
N GLU A 613 -22.68 -16.14 10.19
CA GLU A 613 -23.05 -15.40 11.40
C GLU A 613 -22.87 -16.24 12.67
N THR A 614 -23.21 -17.54 12.62
CA THR A 614 -23.05 -18.45 13.78
C THR A 614 -21.57 -18.66 14.11
N ILE A 615 -20.72 -18.83 13.09
CA ILE A 615 -19.27 -18.96 13.29
C ILE A 615 -18.69 -17.68 13.91
N TRP A 616 -19.06 -16.51 13.40
CA TRP A 616 -18.62 -15.24 13.95
C TRP A 616 -19.17 -14.96 15.36
N SER A 617 -20.42 -15.38 15.66
CA SER A 617 -21.00 -15.32 17.01
C SER A 617 -20.18 -16.09 18.03
N GLU A 618 -19.73 -17.29 17.64
CA GLU A 618 -18.92 -18.16 18.49
C GLU A 618 -17.64 -17.46 18.98
N TYR A 619 -16.96 -16.71 18.08
CA TYR A 619 -15.66 -16.09 18.38
C TYR A 619 -15.76 -14.66 18.90
N LEU A 620 -16.85 -13.95 18.61
CA LEU A 620 -17.03 -12.55 19.02
C LEU A 620 -17.91 -12.37 20.26
N ILE A 621 -18.85 -13.31 20.50
CA ILE A 621 -19.88 -13.16 21.55
C ILE A 621 -19.80 -14.28 22.57
N GLU A 622 -19.63 -15.53 22.13
CA GLU A 622 -19.74 -16.71 22.98
C GLU A 622 -18.41 -17.12 23.61
N SER A 623 -17.29 -16.55 23.12
CA SER A 623 -15.95 -16.77 23.66
C SER A 623 -15.12 -15.48 23.62
N ASP A 624 -14.02 -15.48 24.40
CA ASP A 624 -13.09 -14.33 24.49
C ASP A 624 -11.90 -14.47 23.51
N VAL A 625 -11.95 -15.41 22.56
CA VAL A 625 -10.77 -15.78 21.75
C VAL A 625 -10.24 -14.61 20.91
N PHE A 626 -11.09 -13.72 20.41
CA PHE A 626 -10.68 -12.53 19.67
C PHE A 626 -10.68 -11.24 20.50
N SER A 627 -10.81 -11.33 21.84
CA SER A 627 -10.85 -10.13 22.69
C SER A 627 -9.56 -9.30 22.62
N GLY A 628 -8.42 -9.95 22.45
CA GLY A 628 -7.09 -9.34 22.43
C GLY A 628 -6.71 -8.64 21.10
N THR A 629 -7.52 -8.75 20.05
CA THR A 629 -7.27 -8.05 18.77
C THR A 629 -8.29 -6.96 18.49
N GLY A 630 -7.88 -5.90 17.79
CA GLY A 630 -8.75 -4.80 17.35
C GLY A 630 -9.30 -4.96 15.95
N THR A 631 -8.76 -5.89 15.14
CA THR A 631 -9.13 -6.06 13.73
C THR A 631 -9.50 -7.51 13.45
N VAL A 632 -10.54 -7.72 12.64
CA VAL A 632 -10.92 -9.03 12.10
C VAL A 632 -11.09 -8.95 10.58
N HIS A 633 -10.80 -10.05 9.87
CA HIS A 633 -10.92 -10.12 8.43
C HIS A 633 -12.01 -11.13 8.03
N ILE A 634 -12.97 -10.70 7.21
CA ILE A 634 -14.17 -11.49 6.88
C ILE A 634 -14.12 -12.19 5.51
N GLY A 635 -12.93 -12.23 4.88
CA GLY A 635 -12.74 -12.82 3.55
C GLY A 635 -13.31 -11.94 2.43
N MET A 636 -14.18 -12.49 1.58
CA MET A 636 -14.93 -11.81 0.51
C MET A 636 -14.22 -11.71 -0.84
N ASP A 637 -13.45 -12.71 -1.20
CA ASP A 637 -12.84 -12.83 -2.53
C ASP A 637 -13.41 -14.02 -3.32
N GLU A 638 -13.03 -14.10 -4.57
CA GLU A 638 -13.23 -15.19 -5.55
C GLU A 638 -14.61 -15.85 -5.60
N TYR A 639 -15.69 -15.11 -5.29
CA TYR A 639 -17.05 -15.65 -5.40
C TYR A 639 -17.59 -15.57 -6.83
N PHE A 640 -17.91 -16.72 -7.41
CA PHE A 640 -18.41 -16.86 -8.77
C PHE A 640 -19.93 -17.07 -8.87
N GLY A 641 -20.64 -16.98 -7.75
CA GLY A 641 -22.11 -17.08 -7.73
C GLY A 641 -22.82 -15.79 -8.15
N ASN A 642 -24.02 -15.57 -7.64
CA ASN A 642 -24.81 -14.37 -7.94
C ASN A 642 -24.18 -13.13 -7.30
N GLN A 643 -23.69 -12.18 -8.12
CA GLN A 643 -22.94 -11.02 -7.67
C GLN A 643 -23.78 -10.04 -6.82
N LYS A 644 -25.08 -9.89 -7.14
CA LYS A 644 -25.95 -9.08 -6.27
C LYS A 644 -26.12 -9.71 -4.88
N ALA A 645 -26.34 -11.00 -4.81
CA ALA A 645 -26.41 -11.70 -3.53
C ALA A 645 -25.08 -11.63 -2.78
N PHE A 646 -23.98 -11.54 -3.50
CA PHE A 646 -22.65 -11.39 -2.91
C PHE A 646 -22.48 -10.01 -2.21
N VAL A 647 -22.85 -8.92 -2.88
CA VAL A 647 -22.82 -7.59 -2.24
C VAL A 647 -23.82 -7.49 -1.08
N ASP A 648 -25.01 -8.08 -1.22
CA ASP A 648 -25.98 -8.16 -0.12
C ASP A 648 -25.39 -8.94 1.08
N TYR A 649 -24.63 -10.00 0.84
CA TYR A 649 -23.97 -10.80 1.85
C TYR A 649 -22.81 -10.03 2.52
N MET A 650 -21.94 -9.37 1.74
CA MET A 650 -20.88 -8.50 2.27
C MET A 650 -21.45 -7.50 3.27
N LYS A 651 -22.54 -6.85 2.87
CA LYS A 651 -23.22 -5.89 3.76
C LYS A 651 -23.77 -6.59 5.01
N ALA A 652 -24.51 -7.67 4.86
CA ALA A 652 -25.18 -8.33 5.98
C ALA A 652 -24.16 -8.88 7.00
N LEU A 653 -23.07 -9.51 6.53
CA LEU A 653 -22.04 -10.06 7.43
C LEU A 653 -21.24 -8.94 8.09
N SER A 654 -20.84 -7.91 7.34
CA SER A 654 -20.12 -6.77 7.94
C SER A 654 -20.97 -6.01 8.96
N ASP A 655 -22.27 -5.80 8.70
CA ASP A 655 -23.19 -5.19 9.67
C ASP A 655 -23.34 -6.06 10.92
N TYR A 656 -23.45 -7.40 10.74
CA TYR A 656 -23.53 -8.34 11.86
C TYR A 656 -22.27 -8.30 12.74
N VAL A 657 -21.08 -8.33 12.14
CA VAL A 657 -19.82 -8.25 12.88
C VAL A 657 -19.68 -6.90 13.58
N ALA A 658 -20.06 -5.80 12.92
CA ALA A 658 -20.04 -4.46 13.52
C ALA A 658 -21.01 -4.31 14.69
N GLU A 659 -22.15 -5.01 14.67
CA GLU A 659 -23.09 -5.05 15.79
C GLU A 659 -22.58 -5.93 16.94
N ALA A 660 -21.99 -7.08 16.60
CA ALA A 660 -21.48 -8.05 17.57
C ALA A 660 -20.24 -7.52 18.32
N ALA A 661 -19.37 -6.77 17.64
CA ALA A 661 -18.12 -6.25 18.19
C ALA A 661 -17.82 -4.82 17.63
N PRO A 662 -18.55 -3.80 18.11
CA PRO A 662 -18.49 -2.44 17.56
C PRO A 662 -17.13 -1.74 17.75
N GLU A 663 -16.28 -2.26 18.63
CA GLU A 663 -14.93 -1.77 18.86
C GLU A 663 -13.93 -2.30 17.83
N LYS A 664 -14.31 -3.29 17.01
CA LYS A 664 -13.39 -3.91 16.05
C LYS A 664 -13.44 -3.24 14.67
N THR A 665 -12.28 -3.16 14.07
CA THR A 665 -12.13 -2.81 12.65
C THR A 665 -12.42 -4.05 11.80
N ILE A 666 -13.24 -3.88 10.78
CA ILE A 666 -13.54 -4.93 9.80
C ILE A 666 -12.66 -4.72 8.58
N ARG A 667 -11.96 -5.78 8.18
CA ARG A 667 -11.20 -5.85 6.93
C ARG A 667 -11.79 -6.91 6.04
N MET A 668 -11.73 -6.71 4.73
CA MET A 668 -12.10 -7.72 3.73
C MET A 668 -11.24 -7.59 2.48
N TRP A 669 -11.17 -8.66 1.70
CA TRP A 669 -10.56 -8.63 0.37
C TRP A 669 -11.34 -7.73 -0.58
N GLY A 670 -10.61 -7.03 -1.42
CA GLY A 670 -11.19 -6.20 -2.46
C GLY A 670 -11.78 -7.04 -3.60
N SER A 671 -13.11 -6.91 -3.82
CA SER A 671 -13.84 -7.62 -4.89
C SER A 671 -14.95 -6.78 -5.51
N LEU A 672 -15.11 -5.53 -5.07
CA LEU A 672 -16.30 -4.73 -5.37
C LEU A 672 -16.40 -4.30 -6.83
N SER A 673 -15.29 -3.89 -7.47
CA SER A 673 -15.30 -3.46 -8.88
C SER A 673 -15.72 -4.60 -9.81
N LYS A 674 -15.27 -5.82 -9.53
CA LYS A 674 -15.62 -7.03 -10.30
C LYS A 674 -17.11 -7.34 -10.27
N THR A 675 -17.79 -7.03 -9.16
CA THR A 675 -19.21 -7.35 -9.01
C THR A 675 -20.09 -6.56 -9.96
N GLY A 676 -19.71 -5.35 -10.35
CA GLY A 676 -20.53 -4.43 -11.14
C GLY A 676 -21.87 -4.09 -10.49
N GLN A 677 -21.97 -4.20 -9.16
CA GLN A 677 -23.20 -3.98 -8.39
C GLN A 677 -23.10 -2.73 -7.53
N ASP A 678 -24.23 -2.19 -7.14
CA ASP A 678 -24.29 -1.07 -6.19
C ASP A 678 -23.84 -1.51 -4.79
N TYR A 679 -22.71 -0.95 -4.33
CA TYR A 679 -22.13 -1.14 -3.00
C TYR A 679 -22.28 0.10 -2.10
N SER A 680 -23.09 1.09 -2.48
CA SER A 680 -23.28 2.33 -1.70
C SER A 680 -23.77 2.08 -0.27
N GLY A 681 -24.45 0.95 -0.05
CA GLY A 681 -24.91 0.53 1.27
C GLY A 681 -23.85 -0.06 2.20
N LEU A 682 -22.61 -0.30 1.75
CA LEU A 682 -21.52 -0.77 2.60
C LEU A 682 -20.94 0.36 3.46
N SER A 683 -20.54 0.04 4.69
CA SER A 683 -19.87 0.98 5.58
C SER A 683 -18.50 1.40 5.07
N ARG A 684 -18.22 2.70 5.01
CA ARG A 684 -16.90 3.24 4.64
C ARG A 684 -15.84 3.08 5.73
N LYS A 685 -16.21 2.51 6.88
CA LYS A 685 -15.26 2.11 7.93
C LYS A 685 -14.58 0.77 7.64
N ILE A 686 -15.05 0.01 6.66
CA ILE A 686 -14.43 -1.23 6.23
C ILE A 686 -13.10 -0.91 5.54
N GLN A 687 -12.06 -1.64 5.89
CA GLN A 687 -10.76 -1.60 5.21
C GLN A 687 -10.75 -2.61 4.06
N LEU A 688 -10.39 -2.18 2.87
CA LEU A 688 -10.28 -3.03 1.69
C LEU A 688 -8.82 -3.42 1.45
N GLN A 689 -8.53 -4.72 1.45
CA GLN A 689 -7.23 -5.26 1.11
C GLN A 689 -7.23 -5.62 -0.38
N VAL A 690 -6.54 -4.82 -1.19
CA VAL A 690 -6.50 -4.98 -2.65
C VAL A 690 -5.40 -5.96 -3.03
N TRP A 691 -5.81 -7.09 -3.60
CA TRP A 691 -4.94 -8.19 -3.98
C TRP A 691 -4.82 -8.37 -5.50
N ASP A 692 -5.82 -7.94 -6.23
CA ASP A 692 -5.90 -8.02 -7.69
C ASP A 692 -6.74 -6.86 -8.23
N THR A 693 -6.22 -6.16 -9.24
CA THR A 693 -6.85 -4.97 -9.80
C THR A 693 -8.01 -5.27 -10.76
N ASP A 694 -8.11 -6.51 -11.27
CA ASP A 694 -9.28 -6.99 -12.02
C ASP A 694 -10.49 -7.25 -11.10
N TRP A 695 -10.23 -7.47 -9.81
CA TRP A 695 -11.27 -7.63 -8.81
C TRP A 695 -11.64 -6.32 -8.15
N THR A 696 -10.68 -5.43 -7.96
CA THR A 696 -10.90 -4.14 -7.30
C THR A 696 -9.96 -3.08 -7.83
N ASP A 697 -10.49 -2.05 -8.48
CA ASP A 697 -9.76 -0.85 -8.84
C ASP A 697 -9.46 -0.03 -7.55
N PRO A 698 -8.19 0.16 -7.18
CA PRO A 698 -7.84 0.84 -5.94
C PRO A 698 -8.26 2.31 -5.92
N GLN A 699 -8.22 3.01 -7.06
CA GLN A 699 -8.67 4.41 -7.16
C GLN A 699 -10.19 4.50 -7.01
N GLU A 700 -10.96 3.64 -7.69
CA GLU A 700 -12.42 3.59 -7.53
C GLU A 700 -12.82 3.43 -6.06
N MET A 701 -12.16 2.52 -5.34
CA MET A 701 -12.46 2.29 -3.93
C MET A 701 -12.06 3.44 -3.03
N TYR A 702 -10.92 4.04 -3.31
CA TYR A 702 -10.46 5.24 -2.60
C TYR A 702 -11.45 6.40 -2.82
N ASP A 703 -11.84 6.68 -4.07
CA ASP A 703 -12.81 7.73 -4.41
C ASP A 703 -14.18 7.48 -3.80
N ALA A 704 -14.58 6.21 -3.69
CA ALA A 704 -15.80 5.81 -2.98
C ALA A 704 -15.72 5.99 -1.46
N GLY A 705 -14.57 6.38 -0.90
CA GLY A 705 -14.38 6.69 0.52
C GLY A 705 -13.92 5.53 1.39
N PHE A 706 -13.49 4.41 0.83
CA PHE A 706 -12.92 3.30 1.58
C PHE A 706 -11.46 3.56 1.95
N SER A 707 -11.01 2.91 3.03
CA SER A 707 -9.59 2.80 3.34
C SER A 707 -9.00 1.59 2.61
N VAL A 708 -7.79 1.75 2.05
CA VAL A 708 -7.17 0.77 1.14
C VAL A 708 -5.83 0.28 1.70
N ILE A 709 -5.60 -1.03 1.59
CA ILE A 709 -4.35 -1.71 1.94
C ILE A 709 -3.80 -2.39 0.69
N ASN A 710 -2.53 -2.20 0.40
CA ASN A 710 -1.85 -2.84 -0.71
C ASN A 710 -1.45 -4.29 -0.36
N SER A 711 -2.01 -5.25 -1.07
CA SER A 711 -1.63 -6.68 -1.02
C SER A 711 -1.54 -7.25 -2.43
N LEU A 712 -1.12 -6.42 -3.40
CA LEU A 712 -1.18 -6.77 -4.82
C LEU A 712 -0.38 -8.04 -5.13
N SER A 713 -1.05 -9.04 -5.69
CA SER A 713 -0.52 -10.39 -5.92
C SER A 713 0.75 -10.39 -6.76
N SER A 714 0.85 -9.51 -7.76
CA SER A 714 2.02 -9.40 -8.65
C SER A 714 3.32 -9.03 -7.93
N SER A 715 3.25 -8.39 -6.75
CA SER A 715 4.41 -7.87 -6.03
C SER A 715 4.53 -8.33 -4.57
N LEU A 716 3.43 -8.80 -3.95
CA LEU A 716 3.37 -9.08 -2.52
C LEU A 716 2.92 -10.51 -2.18
N TYR A 717 2.70 -11.40 -3.15
CA TYR A 717 2.33 -12.78 -2.90
C TYR A 717 3.53 -13.71 -2.96
N LEU A 718 3.65 -14.55 -1.94
CA LEU A 718 4.55 -15.70 -1.85
C LEU A 718 3.69 -16.96 -2.01
N ILE A 719 3.96 -17.77 -3.03
CA ILE A 719 3.27 -19.03 -3.28
C ILE A 719 4.32 -20.13 -3.43
N PRO A 720 4.72 -20.76 -2.30
CA PRO A 720 5.78 -21.77 -2.28
C PRO A 720 5.52 -22.92 -3.24
N GLY A 721 6.47 -23.20 -4.14
CA GLY A 721 6.34 -24.20 -5.19
C GLY A 721 5.60 -23.73 -6.44
N GLY A 722 5.06 -22.52 -6.46
CA GLY A 722 4.37 -21.89 -7.58
C GLY A 722 5.22 -20.87 -8.35
N GLY A 723 4.55 -20.08 -9.19
CA GLY A 723 5.19 -19.01 -9.98
C GLY A 723 5.69 -17.83 -9.15
N TYR A 724 5.14 -17.65 -7.96
CA TYR A 724 5.49 -16.60 -6.99
C TYR A 724 6.23 -17.18 -5.76
N ASP A 725 7.15 -18.13 -5.98
CA ASP A 725 7.87 -18.79 -4.88
C ASP A 725 8.68 -17.82 -4.01
N ARG A 726 9.16 -16.70 -4.61
CA ARG A 726 9.86 -15.61 -3.93
C ARG A 726 9.51 -14.27 -4.55
N LEU A 727 9.57 -13.19 -3.76
CA LEU A 727 9.35 -11.83 -4.25
C LEU A 727 10.57 -11.31 -5.01
N ASP A 728 10.36 -10.37 -5.91
CA ASP A 728 11.45 -9.65 -6.60
C ASP A 728 12.02 -8.56 -5.68
N LEU A 729 13.12 -8.89 -5.00
CA LEU A 729 13.76 -7.97 -4.04
C LEU A 729 14.30 -6.71 -4.71
N ASP A 730 14.74 -6.80 -5.96
CA ASP A 730 15.25 -5.66 -6.72
C ASP A 730 14.13 -4.67 -7.04
N PHE A 731 12.96 -5.18 -7.43
CA PHE A 731 11.77 -4.36 -7.62
C PHE A 731 11.32 -3.73 -6.29
N LEU A 732 11.22 -4.54 -5.22
CA LEU A 732 10.82 -4.04 -3.91
C LEU A 732 11.76 -2.93 -3.42
N GLU A 733 13.06 -3.06 -3.57
CA GLU A 733 14.03 -2.06 -3.11
C GLU A 733 13.96 -0.77 -3.94
N LYS A 734 13.91 -0.89 -5.28
CA LYS A 734 14.15 0.23 -6.19
C LYS A 734 12.89 0.98 -6.62
N LYS A 735 11.74 0.28 -6.71
CA LYS A 735 10.53 0.83 -7.33
C LYS A 735 9.30 0.79 -6.44
N TRP A 736 9.05 -0.33 -5.78
CA TRP A 736 7.82 -0.53 -5.03
C TRP A 736 7.61 0.54 -3.95
N GLN A 737 6.39 1.05 -3.82
CA GLN A 737 5.93 1.96 -2.78
C GLN A 737 4.59 1.44 -2.22
N PRO A 738 4.31 1.65 -0.91
CA PRO A 738 3.08 1.15 -0.29
C PRO A 738 1.78 1.70 -0.87
N ASN A 739 1.77 2.92 -1.38
CA ASN A 739 0.62 3.60 -1.99
C ASN A 739 0.50 3.39 -3.50
N VAL A 740 1.42 2.64 -4.11
CA VAL A 740 1.45 2.41 -5.56
C VAL A 740 1.01 0.98 -5.87
N PHE A 741 0.00 0.85 -6.72
CA PHE A 741 -0.51 -0.42 -7.22
C PHE A 741 -0.09 -0.54 -8.68
N GLU A 742 0.96 -1.31 -8.94
CA GLU A 742 1.55 -1.44 -10.27
C GLU A 742 1.28 -2.83 -10.83
N THR A 743 0.72 -2.87 -12.03
CA THR A 743 0.59 -4.07 -12.86
C THR A 743 1.39 -3.87 -14.15
N GLN A 744 1.42 -4.88 -15.02
CA GLN A 744 2.05 -4.73 -16.34
C GLN A 744 1.31 -3.74 -17.25
N GLU A 745 0.03 -3.47 -16.97
CA GLU A 745 -0.87 -2.73 -17.83
C GLU A 745 -1.14 -1.31 -17.32
N ARG A 746 -1.13 -1.12 -16.01
CA ARG A 746 -1.54 0.15 -15.39
C ARG A 746 -0.90 0.35 -14.01
N THR A 747 -0.69 1.60 -13.65
CA THR A 747 -0.24 2.03 -12.31
C THR A 747 -1.29 2.97 -11.71
N TRP A 748 -1.61 2.73 -10.43
CA TRP A 748 -2.42 3.62 -9.60
C TRP A 748 -1.56 4.12 -8.46
N GLU A 749 -1.56 5.40 -8.21
CA GLU A 749 -0.88 6.01 -7.08
C GLU A 749 -1.90 6.73 -6.20
N LEU A 750 -2.16 6.18 -5.02
CA LEU A 750 -3.04 6.80 -4.04
C LEU A 750 -2.29 7.86 -3.23
N PRO A 751 -2.98 8.93 -2.76
CA PRO A 751 -2.33 9.98 -1.99
C PRO A 751 -1.65 9.45 -0.73
N ARG A 752 -0.36 9.70 -0.59
CA ARG A 752 0.43 9.28 0.58
C ARG A 752 -0.02 9.99 1.87
N TRP A 753 -0.43 11.24 1.76
CA TRP A 753 -0.91 12.06 2.86
C TRP A 753 -2.31 11.68 3.36
N SER A 754 -3.00 10.79 2.67
CA SER A 754 -4.35 10.40 3.06
C SER A 754 -4.36 9.33 4.14
N SER A 755 -5.08 9.58 5.23
CA SER A 755 -5.32 8.58 6.29
C SER A 755 -6.09 7.34 5.81
N ARG A 756 -6.60 7.34 4.57
CA ARG A 756 -7.28 6.19 3.95
C ARG A 756 -6.33 5.29 3.16
N THR A 757 -5.10 5.72 2.89
CA THR A 757 -4.05 4.88 2.32
C THR A 757 -3.26 4.27 3.48
N LEU A 758 -3.59 3.01 3.85
CA LEU A 758 -3.18 2.45 5.14
C LEU A 758 -1.78 1.84 5.14
N GLY A 759 -1.22 1.50 4.00
CA GLY A 759 0.03 0.78 3.87
C GLY A 759 -0.13 -0.56 3.17
N ALA A 760 0.60 -1.60 3.59
CA ALA A 760 0.61 -2.87 2.88
C ALA A 760 0.67 -4.10 3.79
N CYS A 761 0.22 -5.24 3.21
CA CYS A 761 0.32 -6.55 3.82
C CYS A 761 0.75 -7.56 2.75
N TYR A 762 1.96 -8.14 2.86
CA TYR A 762 2.37 -9.21 1.96
C TYR A 762 1.90 -10.58 2.49
N MET A 763 1.62 -11.51 1.57
CA MET A 763 0.89 -12.74 1.87
C MET A 763 1.69 -13.98 1.48
N LEU A 764 1.61 -15.03 2.30
CA LEU A 764 2.11 -16.36 1.97
C LEU A 764 0.94 -17.33 1.85
N TRP A 765 0.73 -17.82 0.63
CA TRP A 765 -0.33 -18.75 0.29
C TRP A 765 0.21 -20.17 0.10
N ASN A 766 -0.51 -21.16 0.59
CA ASN A 766 -0.14 -22.57 0.51
C ASN A 766 -0.88 -23.34 -0.60
N ASP A 767 -1.14 -22.69 -1.74
CA ASP A 767 -1.90 -23.21 -2.90
C ASP A 767 -1.46 -24.59 -3.38
N TYR A 768 -0.15 -24.83 -3.34
CA TYR A 768 0.46 -26.07 -3.84
C TYR A 768 0.89 -27.02 -2.71
N ALA A 769 0.47 -26.77 -1.47
CA ALA A 769 0.87 -27.60 -0.32
C ALA A 769 0.45 -29.07 -0.41
N SER A 770 -0.65 -29.35 -1.14
CA SER A 770 -1.19 -30.71 -1.34
C SER A 770 -0.63 -31.43 -2.59
N GLN A 771 0.21 -30.76 -3.37
CA GLN A 771 0.76 -31.37 -4.60
C GLN A 771 1.94 -32.28 -4.29
N ASP A 772 1.97 -33.45 -4.95
CA ASP A 772 3.06 -34.40 -4.86
C ASP A 772 4.41 -33.74 -5.21
N GLY A 773 5.40 -33.85 -4.32
CA GLY A 773 6.73 -33.29 -4.49
C GLY A 773 6.91 -31.87 -3.94
N ASN A 774 5.87 -31.26 -3.36
CA ASN A 774 5.97 -29.98 -2.65
C ASN A 774 6.18 -30.24 -1.15
N GLU A 775 7.40 -30.70 -0.78
CA GLU A 775 7.77 -30.97 0.61
C GLU A 775 8.42 -29.76 1.28
N ILE A 776 7.81 -28.57 1.17
CA ILE A 776 8.35 -27.37 1.82
C ILE A 776 8.13 -27.49 3.32
N THR A 777 9.21 -27.41 4.09
CA THR A 777 9.15 -27.43 5.57
C THR A 777 8.68 -26.09 6.14
N GLU A 778 8.33 -26.05 7.40
CA GLU A 778 8.04 -24.78 8.12
C GLU A 778 9.23 -23.82 8.12
N ASP A 779 10.46 -24.33 8.22
CA ASP A 779 11.66 -23.52 8.04
C ASP A 779 11.73 -22.92 6.62
N GLY A 780 11.34 -23.69 5.61
CA GLY A 780 11.27 -23.20 4.24
C GLY A 780 10.19 -22.15 4.02
N LEU A 781 9.08 -22.19 4.77
CA LEU A 781 8.08 -21.11 4.80
C LEU A 781 8.64 -19.87 5.49
N PHE A 782 9.30 -20.07 6.63
CA PHE A 782 9.92 -18.99 7.39
C PHE A 782 11.01 -18.25 6.58
N GLU A 783 11.86 -18.98 5.85
CA GLU A 783 12.85 -18.37 4.98
C GLU A 783 12.23 -17.44 3.93
N ARG A 784 11.12 -17.86 3.29
CA ARG A 784 10.42 -17.06 2.28
C ARG A 784 9.78 -15.81 2.89
N PHE A 785 9.18 -15.95 4.05
CA PHE A 785 8.65 -14.85 4.84
C PHE A 785 9.74 -13.83 5.18
N ALA A 786 10.89 -14.29 5.70
CA ALA A 786 11.93 -13.41 6.23
C ALA A 786 12.75 -12.71 5.12
N GLU A 787 12.86 -13.30 3.92
CA GLU A 787 13.71 -12.76 2.85
C GLU A 787 13.37 -11.32 2.43
N PRO A 788 12.12 -10.91 2.19
CA PRO A 788 11.75 -9.54 1.82
C PRO A 788 11.55 -8.61 3.02
N LEU A 789 11.53 -9.13 4.25
CA LEU A 789 11.02 -8.45 5.42
C LEU A 789 11.74 -7.13 5.72
N ASP A 790 13.08 -7.11 5.67
CA ASP A 790 13.85 -5.88 5.95
C ASP A 790 13.52 -4.74 4.96
N ILE A 791 13.35 -5.08 3.68
CA ILE A 791 13.02 -4.09 2.64
C ILE A 791 11.61 -3.53 2.89
N LEU A 792 10.64 -4.42 3.05
CA LEU A 792 9.24 -4.03 3.27
C LEU A 792 9.07 -3.23 4.56
N ALA A 793 9.69 -3.67 5.64
CA ALA A 793 9.63 -2.99 6.94
C ALA A 793 10.18 -1.56 6.85
N ARG A 794 11.35 -1.37 6.21
CA ARG A 794 11.92 -0.02 6.03
C ARG A 794 11.01 0.91 5.22
N LYS A 795 10.40 0.40 4.15
CA LYS A 795 9.51 1.18 3.28
C LYS A 795 8.14 1.46 3.91
N LEU A 796 7.71 0.59 4.80
CA LEU A 796 6.45 0.75 5.53
C LEU A 796 6.62 1.55 6.82
N TRP A 797 7.84 1.70 7.32
CA TRP A 797 8.10 2.59 8.46
C TRP A 797 8.21 4.07 8.03
N LYS A 798 8.74 4.34 6.79
CA LYS A 798 9.06 5.69 6.29
C LYS A 798 8.17 6.20 5.18
#